data_1889a6ae4c0f1d1c4cd29d7255c950f9
#
_entry.id   1889a6ae4c0f1d1c4cd29d7255c950f9
#
_cell.length_a   1.000
_cell.length_b   1.000
_cell.length_c   1.000
_cell.angle_alpha   90.00
_cell.angle_beta   90.00
_cell.angle_gamma   90.00
#
_symmetry.space_group_name_H-M   'P 1'
#
loop_
_entity.id
_entity.type
_entity.pdbx_description
1 polymer ?
#
loop_
_entity_poly.entity_id
_entity_poly.type
_entity_poly.pdbx_seq_one_letter_code
_entity_poly.pdbx_strand_id
1 'polypeptide(L)'
;MIKDLKQVLTLFCLLSLYQGLRAQQLDHSWENLVLKSTDNWYATKEALAVANNVLLYQNENGGWPKNKQIHQPLSPKEIAQLKKDKTKKTGTTIDNGATFLEMTFLAKIYQQQRLPVHKDAFLNGLQYLLNAQYENGGWPQFYPLREGYYSHITYNDDAMGNVLQLLYEIMQDKAPFSSLMLAPITRGKVALAFQKGVNCILKTQVKQKGTLTGWCAQHDVATLQPAKARAYELPSLSGKESAPIALLLMQLENPSPQVVKAIEGVVAWFRQSQLNGVEIKRIYGENGKVIEKQVLTSPNAKPLWGRFMDLEDNTPFFCDRDGIKKASLKEIGKERQNGYRWYTDQPQAVLDLYPKWREKLLDKRQDPTADLYNMVVAQDGTGHFSSIQEAVNSAKAFPYQRVFIHIKKGIYPEKVTVNEWNPKISFLGDGVDQTIISYDDHFSKVNTGRNSTFKTPSLLVEGDGFIAKNLTVENTAGPVGQAIALSVNADQVVLHNCNFKGNQDTVYTTGTNHKVYFNNCYIEGTTDFIFGSATVWFQECTLHSKSDSYITAASTQEGIPFGFVFKSCKLTAAEGVQNVFLGRPWRSHAKTVFIDCNMEGHISPLGWDNWSNKAAEKTTFYGEYNSSGAGAHLTNRVAWSHQLSAKEALDYTKEGVLGGTETNAKNKWYELD
;
A
#
# COMPACT_ATOMS: atom_id res chain seq x y z
N MET A 1 -54.85 44.56 15.71
CA MET A 1 -53.84 44.84 16.78
C MET A 1 -53.49 43.62 17.63
N ILE A 2 -54.42 42.76 18.08
CA ILE A 2 -54.07 41.56 18.91
C ILE A 2 -53.60 40.37 18.07
N LYS A 3 -53.98 40.25 16.80
CA LYS A 3 -53.51 39.19 15.90
C LYS A 3 -52.06 39.41 15.46
N ASP A 4 -51.67 40.64 15.23
CA ASP A 4 -50.32 40.99 14.78
C ASP A 4 -49.30 40.84 15.91
N LEU A 5 -49.69 41.06 17.18
CA LEU A 5 -48.82 40.87 18.33
C LEU A 5 -48.48 39.40 18.59
N LYS A 6 -49.43 38.47 18.31
CA LYS A 6 -49.19 37.02 18.40
C LYS A 6 -48.26 36.55 17.32
N GLN A 7 -48.37 37.05 16.09
CA GLN A 7 -47.44 36.69 15.01
C GLN A 7 -46.01 37.20 15.26
N VAL A 8 -45.87 38.40 15.78
CA VAL A 8 -44.58 38.99 16.15
C VAL A 8 -43.94 38.23 17.32
N LEU A 9 -44.72 37.84 18.35
CA LEU A 9 -44.21 37.03 19.47
C LEU A 9 -43.80 35.58 18.97
N THR A 10 -44.57 34.99 18.09
CA THR A 10 -44.26 33.68 17.52
C THR A 10 -42.98 33.74 16.66
N LEU A 11 -42.80 34.81 15.89
CA LEU A 11 -41.62 35.04 15.10
C LEU A 11 -40.36 35.28 15.99
N PHE A 12 -40.55 36.03 17.11
CA PHE A 12 -39.48 36.26 18.07
C PHE A 12 -39.10 35.01 18.86
N CYS A 13 -40.07 34.17 19.24
CA CYS A 13 -39.81 32.85 19.85
C CYS A 13 -39.16 31.88 18.87
N LEU A 14 -39.53 31.87 17.60
CA LEU A 14 -38.88 31.06 16.56
C LEU A 14 -37.43 31.55 16.27
N LEU A 15 -37.23 32.87 16.24
CA LEU A 15 -35.88 33.45 16.09
C LEU A 15 -35.00 33.20 17.30
N SER A 16 -35.53 33.26 18.53
CA SER A 16 -34.75 32.97 19.75
C SER A 16 -34.51 31.47 19.90
N LEU A 17 -35.42 30.58 19.51
CA LEU A 17 -35.19 29.14 19.41
C LEU A 17 -34.16 28.81 18.33
N TYR A 18 -34.20 29.50 17.18
CA TYR A 18 -33.19 29.32 16.11
C TYR A 18 -31.83 29.84 16.48
N GLN A 19 -31.73 30.94 17.25
CA GLN A 19 -30.48 31.43 17.82
C GLN A 19 -29.97 30.56 18.97
N GLY A 20 -30.86 30.00 19.78
CA GLY A 20 -30.52 29.06 20.84
C GLY A 20 -30.00 27.72 20.30
N LEU A 21 -30.57 27.22 19.20
CA LEU A 21 -30.06 26.05 18.50
C LEU A 21 -28.69 26.31 17.82
N ARG A 22 -28.46 27.52 17.29
CA ARG A 22 -27.17 27.94 16.78
C ARG A 22 -26.11 28.04 17.85
N ALA A 23 -26.44 28.61 19.02
CA ALA A 23 -25.51 28.71 20.16
C ALA A 23 -25.14 27.33 20.69
N GLN A 24 -26.07 26.39 20.71
CA GLN A 24 -25.86 25.04 21.24
C GLN A 24 -24.90 24.20 20.39
N GLN A 25 -24.83 24.41 19.06
CA GLN A 25 -23.96 23.66 18.15
C GLN A 25 -22.53 24.21 18.11
N LEU A 26 -22.35 25.50 18.36
CA LEU A 26 -21.03 26.15 18.44
C LEU A 26 -20.33 25.94 19.79
N ASP A 27 -21.04 25.48 20.81
CA ASP A 27 -20.47 25.13 22.14
C ASP A 27 -19.82 23.74 22.18
N HIS A 28 -19.95 22.93 21.12
CA HIS A 28 -19.27 21.63 21.04
C HIS A 28 -17.79 21.80 20.68
N SER A 29 -16.96 20.85 21.12
CA SER A 29 -15.57 20.79 20.63
C SER A 29 -15.55 20.53 19.13
N TRP A 30 -14.47 20.94 18.44
CA TRP A 30 -14.27 20.70 17.01
C TRP A 30 -14.50 19.22 16.66
N GLU A 31 -13.93 18.30 17.43
CA GLU A 31 -14.11 16.85 17.28
C GLU A 31 -15.59 16.45 17.34
N ASN A 32 -16.32 16.90 18.36
CA ASN A 32 -17.74 16.57 18.49
C ASN A 32 -18.55 17.11 17.31
N LEU A 33 -18.26 18.29 16.82
CA LEU A 33 -18.93 18.85 15.66
C LEU A 33 -18.68 18.01 14.42
N VAL A 34 -17.43 17.62 14.13
CA VAL A 34 -17.10 16.81 12.96
C VAL A 34 -17.72 15.41 13.03
N LEU A 35 -17.64 14.75 14.19
CA LEU A 35 -18.03 13.35 14.31
C LEU A 35 -19.53 13.15 14.56
N LYS A 36 -20.20 14.09 15.23
CA LYS A 36 -21.59 13.93 15.69
C LYS A 36 -22.63 14.77 14.94
N SER A 37 -22.24 15.74 14.10
CA SER A 37 -23.19 16.49 13.29
C SER A 37 -23.83 15.60 12.22
N THR A 38 -25.13 15.83 11.97
CA THR A 38 -25.90 15.10 10.97
C THR A 38 -25.56 15.54 9.55
N ASP A 39 -25.84 14.71 8.57
CA ASP A 39 -25.61 15.03 7.15
C ASP A 39 -26.37 16.31 6.73
N ASN A 40 -27.58 16.53 7.25
CA ASN A 40 -28.36 17.73 6.98
C ASN A 40 -27.66 19.02 7.44
N TRP A 41 -26.90 18.98 8.54
CA TRP A 41 -26.15 20.13 8.99
C TRP A 41 -25.07 20.52 7.98
N TYR A 42 -24.39 19.56 7.36
CA TYR A 42 -23.36 19.81 6.34
C TYR A 42 -23.92 20.46 5.06
N ALA A 43 -25.26 20.44 4.84
CA ALA A 43 -25.92 21.17 3.75
C ALA A 43 -26.19 22.65 4.06
N THR A 44 -25.95 23.12 5.30
CA THR A 44 -26.31 24.47 5.74
C THR A 44 -25.25 25.53 5.36
N LYS A 45 -25.67 26.80 5.36
CA LYS A 45 -24.78 27.96 5.22
C LYS A 45 -23.77 28.08 6.37
N GLU A 46 -24.15 27.60 7.56
CA GLU A 46 -23.29 27.56 8.73
C GLU A 46 -22.11 26.59 8.51
N ALA A 47 -22.38 25.35 8.04
CA ALA A 47 -21.35 24.40 7.69
C ALA A 47 -20.41 24.94 6.61
N LEU A 48 -20.94 25.69 5.64
CA LEU A 48 -20.13 26.35 4.61
C LEU A 48 -19.22 27.44 5.19
N ALA A 49 -19.69 28.19 6.17
CA ALA A 49 -18.84 29.17 6.88
C ALA A 49 -17.71 28.49 7.65
N VAL A 50 -18.00 27.35 8.30
CA VAL A 50 -16.99 26.52 8.95
C VAL A 50 -15.99 25.95 7.93
N ALA A 51 -16.47 25.51 6.77
CA ALA A 51 -15.60 25.02 5.69
C ALA A 51 -14.58 26.07 5.22
N ASN A 52 -14.98 27.32 5.13
CA ASN A 52 -14.07 28.43 4.82
C ASN A 52 -12.96 28.57 5.86
N ASN A 53 -13.26 28.34 7.15
CA ASN A 53 -12.26 28.32 8.18
C ASN A 53 -11.31 27.12 8.00
N VAL A 54 -11.84 25.91 7.70
CA VAL A 54 -11.02 24.71 7.43
C VAL A 54 -10.01 24.98 6.32
N LEU A 55 -10.45 25.63 5.22
CA LEU A 55 -9.59 26.03 4.11
C LEU A 55 -8.54 27.09 4.51
N LEU A 56 -8.88 28.01 5.40
CA LEU A 56 -7.95 29.03 5.90
C LEU A 56 -6.86 28.42 6.79
N TYR A 57 -7.20 27.43 7.61
CA TYR A 57 -6.26 26.75 8.49
C TYR A 57 -5.36 25.75 7.76
N GLN A 58 -5.72 25.32 6.54
CA GLN A 58 -4.87 24.42 5.76
C GLN A 58 -3.59 25.12 5.33
N ASN A 59 -2.46 24.49 5.65
CA ASN A 59 -1.14 24.95 5.20
C ASN A 59 -0.89 24.55 3.72
N GLU A 60 0.05 25.21 3.05
CA GLU A 60 0.42 24.89 1.66
C GLU A 60 0.93 23.45 1.47
N ASN A 61 1.47 22.83 2.52
CA ASN A 61 1.85 21.42 2.48
C ASN A 61 0.67 20.44 2.56
N GLY A 62 -0.55 20.94 2.72
CA GLY A 62 -1.80 20.18 2.79
C GLY A 62 -2.27 19.83 4.21
N GLY A 63 -1.42 19.91 5.24
CA GLY A 63 -1.77 19.57 6.62
C GLY A 63 -2.40 20.71 7.42
N TRP A 64 -2.85 20.41 8.65
CA TRP A 64 -3.44 21.36 9.59
C TRP A 64 -2.72 21.38 10.94
N PRO A 65 -2.81 22.51 11.68
CA PRO A 65 -2.28 22.62 13.02
C PRO A 65 -3.25 21.99 14.05
N LYS A 66 -2.72 21.44 15.13
CA LYS A 66 -3.52 20.87 16.23
C LYS A 66 -4.10 21.90 17.21
N ASN A 67 -5.06 21.46 18.03
CA ASN A 67 -5.64 22.22 19.14
C ASN A 67 -6.33 23.51 18.70
N LYS A 68 -6.99 23.49 17.54
CA LYS A 68 -7.77 24.60 17.02
C LYS A 68 -9.27 24.28 17.08
N GLN A 69 -10.06 25.24 17.55
CA GLN A 69 -11.51 25.18 17.47
C GLN A 69 -11.95 25.84 16.13
N ILE A 70 -11.71 25.12 15.02
CA ILE A 70 -11.80 25.64 13.65
C ILE A 70 -13.21 26.15 13.32
N HIS A 71 -14.22 25.59 13.97
CA HIS A 71 -15.63 25.98 13.79
C HIS A 71 -15.99 27.36 14.37
N GLN A 72 -15.14 27.92 15.25
CA GLN A 72 -15.41 29.21 15.84
C GLN A 72 -15.22 30.37 14.85
N PRO A 73 -16.03 31.44 14.95
CA PRO A 73 -15.86 32.62 14.11
C PRO A 73 -14.47 33.23 14.24
N LEU A 74 -13.91 33.63 13.10
CA LEU A 74 -12.58 34.25 13.04
C LEU A 74 -12.71 35.79 12.92
N SER A 75 -11.93 36.52 13.71
CA SER A 75 -11.76 37.95 13.53
C SER A 75 -10.94 38.30 12.29
N PRO A 76 -11.08 39.53 11.72
CA PRO A 76 -10.25 39.95 10.59
C PRO A 76 -8.73 39.84 10.85
N LYS A 77 -8.29 40.03 12.08
CA LYS A 77 -6.88 39.93 12.50
C LYS A 77 -6.41 38.44 12.42
N GLU A 78 -7.24 37.51 12.89
CA GLU A 78 -6.96 36.06 12.82
C GLU A 78 -6.92 35.60 11.38
N ILE A 79 -7.86 36.03 10.54
CA ILE A 79 -7.87 35.71 9.11
C ILE A 79 -6.59 36.20 8.42
N ALA A 80 -6.17 37.43 8.70
CA ALA A 80 -4.94 38.02 8.17
C ALA A 80 -3.69 37.23 8.63
N GLN A 81 -3.68 36.76 9.88
CA GLN A 81 -2.60 35.98 10.43
C GLN A 81 -2.57 34.56 9.79
N LEU A 82 -3.71 33.89 9.65
CA LEU A 82 -3.80 32.59 9.02
C LEU A 82 -3.32 32.62 7.57
N LYS A 83 -3.66 33.67 6.81
CA LYS A 83 -3.15 33.87 5.45
C LYS A 83 -1.62 33.96 5.40
N LYS A 84 -0.98 34.61 6.37
CA LYS A 84 0.50 34.66 6.51
C LYS A 84 1.08 33.31 6.93
N ASP A 85 0.35 32.57 7.76
CA ASP A 85 0.82 31.30 8.30
C ASP A 85 0.74 30.14 7.30
N LYS A 86 0.00 30.29 6.18
CA LYS A 86 -0.12 29.28 5.13
C LYS A 86 1.22 28.80 4.57
N THR A 87 2.19 29.69 4.44
CA THR A 87 3.54 29.43 3.90
C THR A 87 4.52 28.89 4.93
N LYS A 88 4.12 28.81 6.21
CA LYS A 88 4.98 28.27 7.26
C LYS A 88 5.27 26.80 7.02
N LYS A 89 6.55 26.44 6.90
CA LYS A 89 7.00 25.07 6.68
C LYS A 89 6.88 24.16 7.91
N THR A 90 6.31 24.63 9.02
CA THR A 90 6.25 23.90 10.30
C THR A 90 4.89 24.06 10.95
N GLY A 91 4.53 23.13 11.84
CA GLY A 91 3.33 23.25 12.69
C GLY A 91 2.15 22.38 12.26
N THR A 92 2.20 21.77 11.08
CA THR A 92 1.21 20.77 10.64
C THR A 92 1.50 19.40 11.26
N THR A 93 0.44 18.67 11.60
CA THR A 93 0.57 17.48 12.45
C THR A 93 -0.60 16.52 12.28
N ILE A 94 -0.40 15.27 12.71
CA ILE A 94 -1.47 14.27 12.86
C ILE A 94 -1.91 14.10 14.34
N ASP A 95 -1.33 14.85 15.24
CA ASP A 95 -1.56 14.74 16.69
C ASP A 95 -2.89 15.37 17.12
N ASN A 96 -3.53 14.81 18.15
CA ASN A 96 -4.83 15.27 18.69
C ASN A 96 -5.94 15.37 17.63
N GLY A 97 -5.98 14.44 16.68
CA GLY A 97 -6.98 14.39 15.61
C GLY A 97 -6.80 15.43 14.51
N ALA A 98 -5.75 16.28 14.56
CA ALA A 98 -5.46 17.24 13.49
C ALA A 98 -5.20 16.52 12.17
N THR A 99 -5.53 17.15 11.06
CA THR A 99 -5.55 16.66 9.69
C THR A 99 -6.64 15.59 9.48
N PHE A 100 -6.81 14.62 10.37
CA PHE A 100 -7.88 13.61 10.29
C PHE A 100 -9.27 14.25 10.37
N LEU A 101 -9.53 15.09 11.37
CA LEU A 101 -10.84 15.73 11.56
C LEU A 101 -11.18 16.67 10.41
N GLU A 102 -10.22 17.46 9.96
CA GLU A 102 -10.39 18.39 8.85
C GLU A 102 -10.70 17.68 7.54
N MET A 103 -9.99 16.59 7.24
CA MET A 103 -10.24 15.78 6.07
C MET A 103 -11.62 15.09 6.14
N THR A 104 -12.00 14.56 7.30
CA THR A 104 -13.33 13.98 7.52
C THR A 104 -14.42 15.03 7.31
N PHE A 105 -14.23 16.24 7.84
CA PHE A 105 -15.13 17.36 7.62
C PHE A 105 -15.26 17.69 6.13
N LEU A 106 -14.12 17.81 5.42
CA LEU A 106 -14.09 18.13 3.99
C LEU A 106 -14.81 17.07 3.13
N ALA A 107 -14.67 15.79 3.47
CA ALA A 107 -15.40 14.74 2.78
C ALA A 107 -16.92 14.85 2.99
N LYS A 108 -17.37 15.09 4.23
CA LYS A 108 -18.78 15.24 4.58
C LYS A 108 -19.41 16.49 3.92
N ILE A 109 -18.72 17.63 3.96
CA ILE A 109 -19.25 18.83 3.31
C ILE A 109 -19.23 18.73 1.79
N TYR A 110 -18.20 18.11 1.19
CA TYR A 110 -18.19 17.86 -0.24
C TYR A 110 -19.31 16.92 -0.68
N GLN A 111 -19.64 15.92 0.12
CA GLN A 111 -20.79 15.04 -0.15
C GLN A 111 -22.08 15.84 -0.32
N GLN A 112 -22.30 16.88 0.48
CA GLN A 112 -23.52 17.67 0.49
C GLN A 112 -23.48 18.87 -0.48
N GLN A 113 -22.37 19.59 -0.55
CA GLN A 113 -22.25 20.87 -1.26
C GLN A 113 -21.64 20.76 -2.66
N ARG A 114 -20.87 19.69 -2.95
CA ARG A 114 -20.20 19.41 -4.24
C ARG A 114 -19.29 20.54 -4.76
N LEU A 115 -18.78 21.41 -3.88
CA LEU A 115 -17.85 22.48 -4.27
C LEU A 115 -16.43 21.93 -4.48
N PRO A 116 -15.83 22.08 -5.68
CA PRO A 116 -14.51 21.51 -6.02
C PRO A 116 -13.41 21.85 -4.99
N VAL A 117 -13.40 23.07 -4.45
CA VAL A 117 -12.41 23.54 -3.48
C VAL A 117 -12.30 22.64 -2.23
N HIS A 118 -13.41 22.03 -1.80
CA HIS A 118 -13.41 21.10 -0.66
C HIS A 118 -12.75 19.77 -1.01
N LYS A 119 -12.99 19.27 -2.21
CA LYS A 119 -12.32 18.07 -2.74
C LYS A 119 -10.83 18.32 -2.94
N ASP A 120 -10.44 19.46 -3.50
CA ASP A 120 -9.04 19.81 -3.71
C ASP A 120 -8.29 19.93 -2.37
N ALA A 121 -8.90 20.56 -1.38
CA ALA A 121 -8.34 20.64 -0.03
C ALA A 121 -8.21 19.25 0.62
N PHE A 122 -9.19 18.36 0.42
CA PHE A 122 -9.10 16.97 0.87
C PHE A 122 -7.93 16.24 0.19
N LEU A 123 -7.77 16.37 -1.12
CA LEU A 123 -6.68 15.74 -1.87
C LEU A 123 -5.31 16.25 -1.43
N ASN A 124 -5.17 17.55 -1.13
CA ASN A 124 -3.96 18.12 -0.55
C ASN A 124 -3.65 17.52 0.83
N GLY A 125 -4.67 17.35 1.69
CA GLY A 125 -4.54 16.66 2.97
C GLY A 125 -4.13 15.19 2.81
N LEU A 126 -4.71 14.50 1.84
CA LEU A 126 -4.33 13.12 1.53
C LEU A 126 -2.86 13.03 1.08
N GLN A 127 -2.44 13.92 0.17
CA GLN A 127 -1.04 13.95 -0.26
C GLN A 127 -0.09 14.28 0.90
N TYR A 128 -0.47 15.16 1.83
CA TYR A 128 0.27 15.43 3.05
C TYR A 128 0.47 14.15 3.88
N LEU A 129 -0.58 13.36 4.12
CA LEU A 129 -0.48 12.11 4.87
C LEU A 129 0.41 11.08 4.18
N LEU A 130 0.29 10.95 2.84
CA LEU A 130 1.13 10.04 2.06
C LEU A 130 2.61 10.44 2.08
N ASN A 131 2.91 11.74 2.02
CA ASN A 131 4.28 12.27 2.08
C ASN A 131 4.89 12.16 3.49
N ALA A 132 4.05 12.17 4.53
CA ALA A 132 4.50 12.08 5.91
C ALA A 132 4.82 10.65 6.36
N GLN A 133 4.40 9.64 5.60
CA GLN A 133 4.64 8.24 5.94
C GLN A 133 6.11 7.87 5.76
N TYR A 134 6.70 7.26 6.78
CA TYR A 134 8.03 6.67 6.72
C TYR A 134 8.03 5.41 5.82
N GLU A 135 9.19 5.03 5.32
CA GLU A 135 9.36 3.80 4.52
C GLU A 135 8.94 2.53 5.29
N ASN A 136 9.15 2.52 6.61
CA ASN A 136 8.73 1.43 7.50
C ASN A 136 7.21 1.38 7.75
N GLY A 137 6.46 2.33 7.20
CA GLY A 137 5.00 2.43 7.29
C GLY A 137 4.47 3.26 8.46
N GLY A 138 5.31 3.74 9.35
CA GLY A 138 4.91 4.60 10.47
C GLY A 138 4.71 6.06 10.08
N TRP A 139 4.16 6.87 10.98
CA TRP A 139 4.05 8.33 10.83
C TRP A 139 4.66 9.07 12.01
N PRO A 140 5.36 10.19 11.74
CA PRO A 140 5.80 11.12 12.79
C PRO A 140 4.62 11.91 13.34
N GLN A 141 4.80 12.51 14.51
CA GLN A 141 3.81 13.42 15.09
C GLN A 141 3.62 14.71 14.26
N PHE A 142 4.70 15.22 13.67
CA PHE A 142 4.73 16.42 12.83
C PHE A 142 5.39 16.15 11.48
N TYR A 143 4.82 16.70 10.42
CA TYR A 143 5.44 16.73 9.11
C TYR A 143 5.28 18.14 8.49
N PRO A 144 6.35 18.77 7.99
CA PRO A 144 7.76 18.33 8.00
C PRO A 144 8.30 18.00 9.38
N LEU A 145 9.30 17.13 9.42
CA LEU A 145 9.84 16.58 10.67
C LEU A 145 10.26 17.68 11.65
N ARG A 146 9.90 17.47 12.90
CA ARG A 146 10.37 18.27 14.03
C ARG A 146 11.35 17.44 14.85
N GLU A 147 12.47 18.04 15.25
CA GLU A 147 13.50 17.38 16.05
C GLU A 147 12.99 16.88 17.40
N GLY A 148 13.64 15.83 17.90
CA GLY A 148 13.31 15.17 19.15
C GLY A 148 12.25 14.09 19.02
N TYR A 149 11.54 13.78 20.10
CA TYR A 149 10.56 12.69 20.13
C TYR A 149 9.40 12.84 19.13
N TYR A 150 9.21 14.01 18.56
CA TYR A 150 8.19 14.28 17.55
C TYR A 150 8.43 13.54 16.23
N SER A 151 9.65 13.06 15.99
CA SER A 151 10.03 12.26 14.85
C SER A 151 9.86 10.75 15.05
N HIS A 152 9.49 10.31 16.26
CA HIS A 152 9.17 8.90 16.48
C HIS A 152 7.88 8.47 15.75
N ILE A 153 7.75 7.17 15.47
CA ILE A 153 6.47 6.58 15.10
C ILE A 153 5.53 6.81 16.29
N THR A 154 4.37 7.44 16.04
CA THR A 154 3.52 7.91 17.13
C THR A 154 2.14 7.27 17.15
N TYR A 155 1.87 6.49 18.19
CA TYR A 155 0.53 6.00 18.54
C TYR A 155 -0.15 6.89 19.59
N ASN A 156 0.62 7.76 20.24
CA ASN A 156 0.11 8.66 21.30
C ASN A 156 -1.10 9.45 20.82
N ASP A 157 -2.14 9.50 21.66
CA ASP A 157 -3.40 10.21 21.41
C ASP A 157 -4.01 9.84 20.04
N ASP A 158 -3.92 8.55 19.69
CA ASP A 158 -4.49 7.91 18.51
C ASP A 158 -3.97 8.46 17.16
N ALA A 159 -2.84 9.18 17.14
CA ALA A 159 -2.35 9.91 15.99
C ALA A 159 -2.24 9.03 14.72
N MET A 160 -1.41 7.99 14.74
CA MET A 160 -1.30 7.06 13.60
C MET A 160 -2.58 6.22 13.44
N GLY A 161 -3.28 5.90 14.52
CA GLY A 161 -4.55 5.17 14.48
C GLY A 161 -5.61 5.91 13.68
N ASN A 162 -5.75 7.23 13.89
CA ASN A 162 -6.68 8.09 13.13
C ASN A 162 -6.31 8.16 11.65
N VAL A 163 -5.02 8.23 11.30
CA VAL A 163 -4.59 8.20 9.89
C VAL A 163 -5.00 6.86 9.25
N LEU A 164 -4.71 5.75 9.90
CA LEU A 164 -5.05 4.43 9.37
C LEU A 164 -6.57 4.22 9.29
N GLN A 165 -7.34 4.71 10.27
CA GLN A 165 -8.79 4.68 10.22
C GLN A 165 -9.33 5.44 9.00
N LEU A 166 -8.80 6.65 8.75
CA LEU A 166 -9.17 7.45 7.57
C LEU A 166 -8.84 6.72 6.26
N LEU A 167 -7.63 6.18 6.14
CA LEU A 167 -7.20 5.44 4.95
C LEU A 167 -8.08 4.19 4.73
N TYR A 168 -8.43 3.48 5.80
CA TYR A 168 -9.32 2.32 5.74
C TYR A 168 -10.72 2.70 5.27
N GLU A 169 -11.30 3.77 5.80
CA GLU A 169 -12.62 4.26 5.40
C GLU A 169 -12.64 4.72 3.93
N ILE A 170 -11.56 5.36 3.45
CA ILE A 170 -11.40 5.70 2.03
C ILE A 170 -11.37 4.43 1.16
N MET A 171 -10.65 3.39 1.59
CA MET A 171 -10.58 2.10 0.89
C MET A 171 -11.94 1.40 0.81
N GLN A 172 -12.77 1.50 1.86
CA GLN A 172 -14.11 0.93 1.87
C GLN A 172 -15.07 1.61 0.88
N ASP A 173 -14.67 2.74 0.29
CA ASP A 173 -15.43 3.52 -0.69
C ASP A 173 -16.88 3.79 -0.27
N LYS A 174 -17.11 3.94 1.05
CA LYS A 174 -18.42 4.28 1.63
C LYS A 174 -18.55 5.79 1.81
N ALA A 175 -19.79 6.25 1.93
CA ALA A 175 -20.04 7.65 2.28
C ALA A 175 -19.34 8.02 3.60
N PRO A 176 -18.76 9.22 3.70
CA PRO A 176 -18.74 10.33 2.73
C PRO A 176 -17.67 10.20 1.62
N PHE A 177 -16.71 9.29 1.75
CA PHE A 177 -15.50 9.22 0.91
C PHE A 177 -15.79 8.78 -0.54
N SER A 178 -16.80 7.92 -0.76
CA SER A 178 -17.24 7.53 -2.11
C SER A 178 -17.61 8.74 -2.97
N SER A 179 -18.12 9.79 -2.34
CA SER A 179 -18.51 11.03 -3.02
C SER A 179 -17.35 11.76 -3.68
N LEU A 180 -16.12 11.54 -3.20
CA LEU A 180 -14.90 12.16 -3.71
C LEU A 180 -14.47 11.59 -5.07
N MET A 181 -14.96 10.41 -5.44
CA MET A 181 -14.65 9.75 -6.73
C MET A 181 -13.14 9.77 -7.00
N LEU A 182 -12.37 9.21 -6.07
CA LEU A 182 -10.91 9.19 -6.17
C LEU A 182 -10.45 8.37 -7.38
N ALA A 183 -9.46 8.89 -8.10
CA ALA A 183 -8.85 8.17 -9.23
C ALA A 183 -8.26 6.83 -8.77
N PRO A 184 -8.27 5.77 -9.61
CA PRO A 184 -7.72 4.46 -9.27
C PRO A 184 -6.30 4.52 -8.73
N ILE A 185 -5.43 5.30 -9.35
CA ILE A 185 -4.03 5.49 -8.88
C ILE A 185 -3.96 6.07 -7.46
N THR A 186 -4.86 6.98 -7.10
CA THR A 186 -4.92 7.55 -5.75
C THR A 186 -5.40 6.51 -4.75
N ARG A 187 -6.41 5.71 -5.11
CA ARG A 187 -6.89 4.59 -4.28
C ARG A 187 -5.79 3.57 -4.05
N GLY A 188 -5.01 3.23 -5.08
CA GLY A 188 -3.85 2.36 -4.97
C GLY A 188 -2.81 2.87 -3.99
N LYS A 189 -2.48 4.18 -4.02
CA LYS A 189 -1.57 4.79 -3.05
C LYS A 189 -2.11 4.73 -1.61
N VAL A 190 -3.40 4.94 -1.43
CA VAL A 190 -4.07 4.83 -0.11
C VAL A 190 -3.98 3.40 0.42
N ALA A 191 -4.29 2.41 -0.41
CA ALA A 191 -4.21 1.00 -0.02
C ALA A 191 -2.79 0.59 0.39
N LEU A 192 -1.79 1.00 -0.40
CA LEU A 192 -0.38 0.75 -0.10
C LEU A 192 0.04 1.41 1.22
N ALA A 193 -0.35 2.66 1.44
CA ALA A 193 -0.03 3.38 2.67
C ALA A 193 -0.68 2.72 3.90
N PHE A 194 -1.93 2.29 3.78
CA PHE A 194 -2.63 1.54 4.81
C PHE A 194 -1.92 0.21 5.13
N GLN A 195 -1.59 -0.57 4.12
CA GLN A 195 -0.90 -1.85 4.29
C GLN A 195 0.47 -1.68 4.96
N LYS A 196 1.27 -0.69 4.51
CA LYS A 196 2.54 -0.35 5.17
C LYS A 196 2.33 0.02 6.65
N GLY A 197 1.28 0.76 6.95
CA GLY A 197 0.94 1.15 8.32
C GLY A 197 0.55 -0.04 9.20
N VAL A 198 -0.27 -0.96 8.69
CA VAL A 198 -0.58 -2.21 9.40
C VAL A 198 0.69 -3.04 9.63
N ASN A 199 1.55 -3.16 8.64
CA ASN A 199 2.84 -3.86 8.80
C ASN A 199 3.73 -3.19 9.85
N CYS A 200 3.73 -1.86 9.93
CA CYS A 200 4.43 -1.12 10.99
C CYS A 200 3.87 -1.47 12.37
N ILE A 201 2.55 -1.50 12.54
CA ILE A 201 1.89 -1.94 13.78
C ILE A 201 2.37 -3.34 14.19
N LEU A 202 2.37 -4.29 13.25
CA LEU A 202 2.80 -5.67 13.54
C LEU A 202 4.26 -5.76 13.95
N LYS A 203 5.14 -4.95 13.34
CA LYS A 203 6.59 -4.92 13.63
C LYS A 203 6.90 -4.22 14.96
N THR A 204 6.10 -3.25 15.37
CA THR A 204 6.29 -2.48 16.62
C THR A 204 5.59 -3.12 17.81
N GLN A 205 4.81 -4.18 17.63
CA GLN A 205 4.20 -4.89 18.76
C GLN A 205 5.27 -5.48 19.69
N VAL A 206 5.20 -5.12 20.96
CA VAL A 206 6.21 -5.52 21.95
C VAL A 206 6.09 -7.01 22.25
N LYS A 207 7.25 -7.65 22.37
CA LYS A 207 7.34 -9.05 22.80
C LYS A 207 7.95 -9.11 24.21
N GLN A 208 7.26 -9.79 25.13
CA GLN A 208 7.79 -10.14 26.44
C GLN A 208 8.05 -11.65 26.48
N LYS A 209 9.30 -12.05 26.72
CA LYS A 209 9.71 -13.49 26.75
C LYS A 209 9.20 -14.27 25.51
N GLY A 210 9.25 -13.64 24.34
CA GLY A 210 8.81 -14.24 23.07
C GLY A 210 7.32 -14.14 22.76
N THR A 211 6.47 -13.71 23.71
CA THR A 211 5.02 -13.57 23.55
C THR A 211 4.65 -12.14 23.14
N LEU A 212 3.78 -12.00 22.16
CA LEU A 212 3.23 -10.71 21.73
C LEU A 212 2.36 -10.10 22.84
N THR A 213 2.51 -8.79 23.06
CA THR A 213 1.78 -8.01 24.07
C THR A 213 1.12 -6.78 23.44
N GLY A 214 1.16 -5.61 24.06
CA GLY A 214 0.66 -4.35 23.54
C GLY A 214 1.71 -3.54 22.79
N TRP A 215 1.45 -2.25 22.69
CA TRP A 215 2.33 -1.25 22.05
C TRP A 215 2.72 -0.16 23.04
N CYS A 216 3.86 0.45 22.78
CA CYS A 216 4.25 1.71 23.41
C CYS A 216 3.53 2.88 22.72
N ALA A 217 3.39 4.02 23.41
CA ALA A 217 2.84 5.24 22.83
C ALA A 217 3.68 5.78 21.67
N GLN A 218 4.99 5.51 21.68
CA GLN A 218 5.91 5.91 20.62
C GLN A 218 7.00 4.84 20.40
N HIS A 219 7.45 4.72 19.16
CA HIS A 219 8.52 3.80 18.77
C HIS A 219 9.60 4.55 17.98
N ASP A 220 10.84 4.19 18.19
CA ASP A 220 11.97 4.70 17.42
C ASP A 220 11.85 4.29 15.95
N VAL A 221 12.08 5.23 15.05
CA VAL A 221 11.85 5.04 13.60
C VAL A 221 12.83 4.06 12.96
N ALA A 222 14.04 3.94 13.49
CA ALA A 222 15.06 3.06 12.93
C ALA A 222 15.02 1.65 13.55
N THR A 223 14.89 1.57 14.88
CA THR A 223 14.93 0.30 15.61
C THR A 223 13.58 -0.33 15.83
N LEU A 224 12.49 0.43 15.66
CA LEU A 224 11.10 0.05 15.94
C LEU A 224 10.83 -0.31 17.41
N GLN A 225 11.78 -0.07 18.30
CA GLN A 225 11.65 -0.34 19.73
C GLN A 225 10.86 0.76 20.45
N PRO A 226 10.25 0.46 21.60
CA PRO A 226 9.63 1.45 22.46
C PRO A 226 10.55 2.64 22.73
N ALA A 227 10.06 3.86 22.56
CA ALA A 227 10.84 5.07 22.67
C ALA A 227 10.29 6.04 23.73
N LYS A 228 11.19 6.80 24.35
CA LYS A 228 10.86 7.87 25.28
C LYS A 228 10.31 9.09 24.53
N ALA A 229 9.27 9.73 25.07
CA ALA A 229 8.81 11.02 24.58
C ALA A 229 9.18 12.15 25.56
N ARG A 230 8.20 12.70 26.27
CA ARG A 230 8.45 13.72 27.31
C ARG A 230 9.19 13.09 28.52
N ALA A 231 9.74 13.91 29.38
CA ALA A 231 10.48 13.44 30.55
C ALA A 231 9.75 12.32 31.34
N TYR A 232 8.43 12.48 31.51
CA TYR A 232 7.57 11.56 32.25
C TYR A 232 6.91 10.47 31.38
N GLU A 233 7.21 10.40 30.10
CA GLU A 233 6.70 9.39 29.16
C GLU A 233 7.84 8.45 28.77
N LEU A 234 8.14 7.55 29.68
CA LEU A 234 9.20 6.55 29.50
C LEU A 234 8.73 5.42 28.59
N PRO A 235 9.66 4.68 27.92
CA PRO A 235 9.32 3.49 27.18
C PRO A 235 8.51 2.51 28.04
N SER A 236 7.34 2.09 27.55
CA SER A 236 6.38 1.30 28.32
C SER A 236 5.39 0.59 27.40
N LEU A 237 4.70 -0.42 27.90
CA LEU A 237 3.46 -0.87 27.30
C LEU A 237 2.32 0.06 27.70
N SER A 238 1.42 0.39 26.77
CA SER A 238 0.33 1.31 27.03
C SER A 238 -1.04 0.65 26.87
N GLY A 239 -1.81 0.58 27.95
CA GLY A 239 -3.20 0.15 27.90
C GLY A 239 -4.09 1.10 27.09
N LYS A 240 -3.74 2.41 27.08
CA LYS A 240 -4.51 3.41 26.34
C LYS A 240 -4.30 3.29 24.83
N GLU A 241 -3.07 3.31 24.38
CA GLU A 241 -2.73 3.34 22.95
C GLU A 241 -2.90 1.97 22.27
N SER A 242 -2.76 0.86 23.02
CA SER A 242 -2.95 -0.49 22.50
C SER A 242 -4.40 -0.84 22.17
N ALA A 243 -5.37 -0.25 22.87
CA ALA A 243 -6.78 -0.58 22.66
C ALA A 243 -7.32 -0.08 21.31
N PRO A 244 -7.14 1.19 20.88
CA PRO A 244 -7.53 1.64 19.55
C PRO A 244 -6.83 0.89 18.41
N ILE A 245 -5.54 0.56 18.59
CA ILE A 245 -4.79 -0.27 17.62
C ILE A 245 -5.46 -1.63 17.46
N ALA A 246 -5.78 -2.31 18.56
CA ALA A 246 -6.45 -3.61 18.52
C ALA A 246 -7.84 -3.52 17.86
N LEU A 247 -8.62 -2.47 18.17
CA LEU A 247 -9.94 -2.24 17.57
C LEU A 247 -9.83 -1.99 16.07
N LEU A 248 -8.84 -1.21 15.61
CA LEU A 248 -8.58 -1.00 14.19
C LEU A 248 -8.26 -2.33 13.47
N LEU A 249 -7.37 -3.13 14.04
CA LEU A 249 -7.03 -4.44 13.46
C LEU A 249 -8.24 -5.40 13.43
N MET A 250 -9.14 -5.33 14.42
CA MET A 250 -10.35 -6.15 14.47
C MET A 250 -11.43 -5.72 13.47
N GLN A 251 -11.34 -4.52 12.88
CA GLN A 251 -12.23 -4.06 11.79
C GLN A 251 -11.90 -4.71 10.45
N LEU A 252 -10.68 -5.24 10.28
CA LEU A 252 -10.25 -5.82 9.02
C LEU A 252 -11.13 -7.03 8.67
N GLU A 253 -11.72 -7.01 7.48
CA GLU A 253 -12.68 -8.04 7.06
C GLU A 253 -12.02 -9.41 6.89
N ASN A 254 -10.77 -9.43 6.37
CA ASN A 254 -9.97 -10.63 6.16
C ASN A 254 -8.58 -10.43 6.79
N PRO A 255 -8.47 -10.49 8.14
CA PRO A 255 -7.20 -10.27 8.81
C PRO A 255 -6.21 -11.40 8.51
N SER A 256 -4.98 -11.04 8.14
CA SER A 256 -3.90 -12.00 7.93
C SER A 256 -3.62 -12.81 9.21
N PRO A 257 -3.00 -13.99 9.10
CA PRO A 257 -2.60 -14.77 10.28
C PRO A 257 -1.75 -13.99 11.28
N GLN A 258 -0.91 -13.06 10.79
CA GLN A 258 -0.09 -12.18 11.61
C GLN A 258 -0.95 -11.18 12.39
N VAL A 259 -1.97 -10.60 11.76
CA VAL A 259 -2.94 -9.70 12.40
C VAL A 259 -3.74 -10.47 13.46
N VAL A 260 -4.22 -11.67 13.14
CA VAL A 260 -4.92 -12.53 14.12
C VAL A 260 -4.04 -12.80 15.34
N LYS A 261 -2.79 -13.20 15.11
CA LYS A 261 -1.81 -13.45 16.18
C LYS A 261 -1.52 -12.20 17.01
N ALA A 262 -1.46 -11.04 16.38
CA ALA A 262 -1.25 -9.76 17.07
C ALA A 262 -2.42 -9.41 17.99
N ILE A 263 -3.66 -9.61 17.52
CA ILE A 263 -4.88 -9.40 18.32
C ILE A 263 -4.94 -10.39 19.46
N GLU A 264 -4.66 -11.66 19.23
CA GLU A 264 -4.63 -12.68 20.29
C GLU A 264 -3.59 -12.35 21.37
N GLY A 265 -2.41 -11.87 20.96
CA GLY A 265 -1.35 -11.45 21.87
C GLY A 265 -1.76 -10.28 22.77
N VAL A 266 -2.31 -9.21 22.17
CA VAL A 266 -2.74 -8.05 22.97
C VAL A 266 -3.95 -8.36 23.86
N VAL A 267 -4.88 -9.21 23.41
CA VAL A 267 -6.01 -9.66 24.25
C VAL A 267 -5.53 -10.46 25.46
N ALA A 268 -4.58 -11.38 25.25
CA ALA A 268 -3.96 -12.13 26.35
C ALA A 268 -3.26 -11.18 27.34
N TRP A 269 -2.51 -10.20 26.80
CA TRP A 269 -1.85 -9.19 27.63
C TRP A 269 -2.85 -8.31 28.40
N PHE A 270 -3.95 -7.87 27.78
CA PHE A 270 -4.99 -7.11 28.49
C PHE A 270 -5.59 -7.90 29.65
N ARG A 271 -5.87 -9.19 29.47
CA ARG A 271 -6.38 -10.04 30.55
C ARG A 271 -5.40 -10.21 31.71
N GLN A 272 -4.12 -10.33 31.39
CA GLN A 272 -3.06 -10.49 32.37
C GLN A 272 -2.75 -9.21 33.13
N SER A 273 -2.85 -8.04 32.49
CA SER A 273 -2.44 -6.75 33.03
C SER A 273 -3.59 -5.92 33.63
N GLN A 274 -4.75 -6.54 33.85
CA GLN A 274 -5.90 -5.92 34.52
C GLN A 274 -5.56 -5.48 35.96
N LEU A 275 -5.96 -4.27 36.27
CA LEU A 275 -5.94 -3.73 37.64
C LEU A 275 -7.35 -3.86 38.24
N ASN A 276 -7.60 -4.93 38.96
CA ASN A 276 -8.88 -5.19 39.59
C ASN A 276 -8.97 -4.52 40.97
N GLY A 277 -10.18 -4.11 41.37
CA GLY A 277 -10.40 -3.47 42.65
C GLY A 277 -9.85 -2.07 42.80
N VAL A 278 -9.52 -1.41 41.68
CA VAL A 278 -9.00 -0.03 41.66
C VAL A 278 -10.06 0.92 41.11
N GLU A 279 -10.40 1.95 41.90
CA GLU A 279 -11.32 3.01 41.50
C GLU A 279 -10.63 4.37 41.54
N ILE A 280 -10.87 5.20 40.52
CA ILE A 280 -10.34 6.56 40.45
C ILE A 280 -11.45 7.57 40.72
N LYS A 281 -11.48 8.12 41.93
CA LYS A 281 -12.37 9.20 42.31
C LYS A 281 -11.76 10.56 41.92
N ARG A 282 -12.52 11.36 41.16
CA ARG A 282 -12.12 12.71 40.76
C ARG A 282 -12.85 13.70 41.65
N ILE A 283 -12.10 14.63 42.27
CA ILE A 283 -12.64 15.76 43.04
C ILE A 283 -12.48 16.99 42.17
N TYR A 284 -13.56 17.71 42.00
CA TYR A 284 -13.63 18.90 41.16
C TYR A 284 -13.66 20.15 42.04
N GLY A 285 -12.93 21.21 41.63
CA GLY A 285 -13.00 22.54 42.24
C GLY A 285 -14.20 23.33 41.70
N GLU A 286 -14.43 24.53 42.25
CA GLU A 286 -15.51 25.43 41.86
C GLU A 286 -15.50 25.82 40.37
N ASN A 287 -14.34 25.79 39.72
CA ASN A 287 -14.16 26.05 38.30
C ASN A 287 -14.37 24.82 37.40
N GLY A 288 -14.88 23.69 37.93
CA GLY A 288 -15.08 22.47 37.22
C GLY A 288 -13.80 21.69 36.85
N LYS A 289 -12.63 22.14 37.25
CA LYS A 289 -11.37 21.44 36.99
C LYS A 289 -11.10 20.41 38.08
N VAL A 290 -10.49 19.29 37.70
CA VAL A 290 -10.05 18.25 38.65
C VAL A 290 -8.92 18.86 39.52
N ILE A 291 -9.16 18.93 40.83
CA ILE A 291 -8.21 19.41 41.81
C ILE A 291 -7.50 18.25 42.52
N GLU A 292 -8.12 17.06 42.56
CA GLU A 292 -7.53 15.88 43.17
C GLU A 292 -8.04 14.61 42.49
N LYS A 293 -7.16 13.62 42.35
CA LYS A 293 -7.50 12.24 41.97
C LYS A 293 -7.08 11.31 43.11
N GLN A 294 -8.04 10.60 43.63
CA GLN A 294 -7.85 9.57 44.68
C GLN A 294 -7.94 8.19 44.07
N VAL A 295 -6.95 7.36 44.35
CA VAL A 295 -6.94 5.93 44.02
C VAL A 295 -7.51 5.22 45.24
N LEU A 296 -8.67 4.59 45.06
CA LEU A 296 -9.41 3.87 46.11
C LEU A 296 -9.42 2.38 45.81
N THR A 297 -9.48 1.56 46.86
CA THR A 297 -9.74 0.13 46.74
C THR A 297 -11.25 -0.09 46.79
N SER A 298 -11.81 -0.73 45.75
CA SER A 298 -13.24 -0.99 45.62
C SER A 298 -13.44 -2.38 44.99
N PRO A 299 -13.90 -3.38 45.71
CA PRO A 299 -14.04 -4.75 45.18
C PRO A 299 -14.93 -4.86 43.95
N ASN A 300 -15.86 -3.94 43.77
CA ASN A 300 -16.81 -3.91 42.67
C ASN A 300 -16.41 -2.92 41.55
N ALA A 301 -15.20 -2.36 41.61
CA ALA A 301 -14.71 -1.44 40.57
C ALA A 301 -14.51 -2.16 39.23
N LYS A 302 -14.88 -1.49 38.13
CA LYS A 302 -14.59 -2.00 36.80
C LYS A 302 -13.08 -2.10 36.58
N PRO A 303 -12.60 -3.09 35.83
CA PRO A 303 -11.19 -3.22 35.55
C PRO A 303 -10.60 -1.97 34.92
N LEU A 304 -9.38 -1.62 35.33
CA LEU A 304 -8.59 -0.55 34.73
C LEU A 304 -7.25 -1.10 34.24
N TRP A 305 -6.57 -0.31 33.44
CA TRP A 305 -5.20 -0.56 32.95
C TRP A 305 -4.34 0.67 33.16
N GLY A 306 -3.06 0.46 33.42
CA GLY A 306 -2.10 1.55 33.42
C GLY A 306 -1.91 2.13 32.02
N ARG A 307 -1.75 3.45 31.90
CA ARG A 307 -1.27 4.05 30.67
C ARG A 307 0.20 3.70 30.42
N PHE A 308 0.98 3.58 31.48
CA PHE A 308 2.38 3.15 31.46
C PHE A 308 2.53 1.89 32.29
N MET A 309 2.87 0.81 31.61
CA MET A 309 3.13 -0.50 32.19
C MET A 309 4.58 -0.86 31.89
N ASP A 310 5.29 -1.40 32.84
CA ASP A 310 6.68 -1.79 32.68
C ASP A 310 6.84 -2.84 31.55
N LEU A 311 7.92 -2.72 30.77
CA LEU A 311 8.18 -3.58 29.61
C LEU A 311 8.53 -5.03 29.99
N GLU A 312 8.94 -5.30 31.22
CA GLU A 312 9.39 -6.61 31.68
C GLU A 312 8.32 -7.37 32.46
N ASP A 313 7.66 -6.71 33.42
CA ASP A 313 6.79 -7.35 34.41
C ASP A 313 5.33 -6.86 34.39
N ASN A 314 4.98 -5.90 33.52
CA ASN A 314 3.64 -5.29 33.41
C ASN A 314 3.21 -4.52 34.68
N THR A 315 4.12 -4.13 35.56
CA THR A 315 3.78 -3.31 36.72
C THR A 315 3.43 -1.89 36.27
N PRO A 316 2.27 -1.33 36.67
CA PRO A 316 1.97 0.06 36.36
C PRO A 316 2.92 0.99 37.08
N PHE A 317 3.42 2.01 36.40
CA PHE A 317 4.28 3.00 37.01
C PHE A 317 3.81 4.44 36.69
N PHE A 318 4.27 5.35 37.52
CA PHE A 318 4.00 6.78 37.42
C PHE A 318 5.33 7.52 37.28
N CYS A 319 5.32 8.69 36.68
CA CYS A 319 6.54 9.45 36.50
C CYS A 319 6.24 10.93 36.53
N ASP A 320 7.12 11.70 37.17
CA ASP A 320 7.10 13.15 37.13
C ASP A 320 8.10 13.70 36.11
N ARG A 321 8.29 15.00 36.07
CA ARG A 321 9.21 15.70 35.19
C ARG A 321 10.69 15.34 35.45
N ASP A 322 10.99 14.71 36.58
CA ASP A 322 12.31 14.16 36.91
C ASP A 322 12.69 12.91 36.06
N GLY A 323 11.72 12.30 35.42
CA GLY A 323 11.96 11.09 34.61
C GLY A 323 12.20 9.83 35.42
N ILE A 324 11.85 9.81 36.71
CA ILE A 324 12.06 8.67 37.60
C ILE A 324 10.76 7.90 37.79
N LYS A 325 10.80 6.58 37.56
CA LYS A 325 9.65 5.70 37.81
C LYS A 325 9.26 5.71 39.30
N LYS A 326 7.95 5.84 39.57
CA LYS A 326 7.34 5.77 40.90
C LYS A 326 6.30 4.67 40.91
N ALA A 327 6.15 3.98 42.00
CA ALA A 327 5.21 2.88 42.17
C ALA A 327 3.76 3.35 42.42
N SER A 328 3.59 4.57 42.93
CA SER A 328 2.28 5.10 43.29
C SER A 328 2.02 6.49 42.71
N LEU A 329 0.77 6.73 42.30
CA LEU A 329 0.33 8.07 41.86
C LEU A 329 0.56 9.16 42.91
N LYS A 330 0.55 8.80 44.19
CA LYS A 330 0.78 9.76 45.30
C LYS A 330 2.22 10.28 45.37
N GLU A 331 3.17 9.60 44.77
CA GLU A 331 4.60 9.93 44.78
C GLU A 331 5.02 10.97 43.75
N ILE A 332 4.12 11.32 42.84
CA ILE A 332 4.36 12.37 41.84
C ILE A 332 3.66 13.68 42.20
N GLY A 333 4.10 14.79 41.60
CA GLY A 333 3.54 16.12 41.86
C GLY A 333 2.06 16.25 41.48
N LYS A 334 1.29 17.04 42.22
CA LYS A 334 -0.17 17.23 42.00
C LYS A 334 -0.51 17.69 40.59
N GLU A 335 0.34 18.48 39.94
CA GLU A 335 0.15 18.87 38.52
C GLU A 335 0.05 17.66 37.63
N ARG A 336 0.95 16.68 37.80
CA ARG A 336 0.95 15.45 37.01
C ARG A 336 -0.14 14.49 37.46
N GLN A 337 -0.37 14.36 38.76
CA GLN A 337 -1.48 13.50 39.24
C GLN A 337 -2.81 13.89 38.59
N ASN A 338 -3.14 15.18 38.57
CA ASN A 338 -4.44 15.68 38.14
C ASN A 338 -4.52 15.95 36.65
N GLY A 339 -3.44 16.47 36.04
CA GLY A 339 -3.40 16.89 34.63
C GLY A 339 -3.16 15.77 33.62
N TYR A 340 -2.98 14.52 34.06
CA TYR A 340 -2.63 13.43 33.15
C TYR A 340 -3.52 12.19 33.35
N ARG A 341 -3.82 11.46 32.28
CA ARG A 341 -4.64 10.25 32.34
C ARG A 341 -3.74 9.03 32.58
N TRP A 342 -3.56 8.62 33.83
CA TRP A 342 -2.68 7.54 34.24
C TRP A 342 -3.32 6.14 34.11
N TYR A 343 -4.64 6.08 34.19
CA TYR A 343 -5.42 4.86 34.08
C TYR A 343 -6.44 4.99 32.95
N THR A 344 -6.79 3.86 32.34
CA THR A 344 -7.76 3.76 31.25
C THR A 344 -8.63 2.51 31.39
N ASP A 345 -9.83 2.57 30.89
CA ASP A 345 -10.79 1.49 30.77
C ASP A 345 -10.97 1.02 29.30
N GLN A 346 -10.27 1.66 28.36
CA GLN A 346 -10.40 1.38 26.91
C GLN A 346 -10.14 -0.09 26.53
N PRO A 347 -9.21 -0.84 27.13
CA PRO A 347 -9.03 -2.25 26.84
C PRO A 347 -10.26 -3.10 27.02
N GLN A 348 -11.20 -2.70 27.90
CA GLN A 348 -12.44 -3.45 28.11
C GLN A 348 -13.26 -3.59 26.82
N ALA A 349 -13.32 -2.54 25.99
CA ALA A 349 -14.02 -2.59 24.71
C ALA A 349 -13.45 -3.65 23.75
N VAL A 350 -12.12 -3.85 23.77
CA VAL A 350 -11.47 -4.92 23.00
C VAL A 350 -11.87 -6.30 23.54
N LEU A 351 -11.84 -6.46 24.87
CA LEU A 351 -12.20 -7.72 25.52
C LEU A 351 -13.68 -8.09 25.29
N ASP A 352 -14.57 -7.10 25.28
CA ASP A 352 -16.01 -7.30 25.02
C ASP A 352 -16.28 -7.67 23.55
N LEU A 353 -15.54 -7.10 22.63
CA LEU A 353 -15.70 -7.37 21.19
C LEU A 353 -15.03 -8.69 20.76
N TYR A 354 -13.92 -9.07 21.40
CA TYR A 354 -13.08 -10.20 20.98
C TYR A 354 -13.83 -11.54 20.82
N PRO A 355 -14.76 -11.98 21.69
CA PRO A 355 -15.46 -13.25 21.50
C PRO A 355 -16.22 -13.29 20.16
N LYS A 356 -17.00 -12.26 19.86
CA LYS A 356 -17.77 -12.14 18.60
C LYS A 356 -16.86 -12.07 17.37
N TRP A 357 -15.77 -11.33 17.49
CA TRP A 357 -14.77 -11.24 16.41
C TRP A 357 -14.14 -12.61 16.15
N ARG A 358 -13.80 -13.35 17.21
CA ARG A 358 -13.21 -14.70 17.12
C ARG A 358 -14.19 -15.71 16.51
N GLU A 359 -15.45 -15.67 16.91
CA GLU A 359 -16.53 -16.49 16.36
C GLU A 359 -16.67 -16.25 14.85
N LYS A 360 -16.75 -14.98 14.43
CA LYS A 360 -16.82 -14.60 13.01
C LYS A 360 -15.62 -15.12 12.19
N LEU A 361 -14.43 -15.16 12.77
CA LEU A 361 -13.26 -15.75 12.10
C LEU A 361 -13.34 -17.27 11.98
N LEU A 362 -13.89 -17.95 13.00
CA LEU A 362 -14.07 -19.41 12.99
C LEU A 362 -15.13 -19.81 11.97
N ASP A 363 -16.25 -19.07 11.90
CA ASP A 363 -17.29 -19.29 10.91
C ASP A 363 -16.76 -19.13 9.47
N LYS A 364 -15.95 -18.10 9.23
CA LYS A 364 -15.28 -17.94 7.92
C LYS A 364 -14.30 -19.07 7.60
N ARG A 365 -13.61 -19.64 8.59
CA ARG A 365 -12.72 -20.79 8.40
C ARG A 365 -13.46 -22.11 8.19
N GLN A 366 -14.71 -22.20 8.60
CA GLN A 366 -15.59 -23.37 8.41
C GLN A 366 -16.40 -23.26 7.11
N ASP A 367 -16.24 -22.17 6.32
CA ASP A 367 -16.82 -22.09 5.00
C ASP A 367 -16.20 -23.18 4.10
N PRO A 368 -16.94 -24.28 3.80
CA PRO A 368 -16.44 -25.35 2.97
C PRO A 368 -16.21 -24.92 1.52
N THR A 369 -16.60 -23.68 1.16
CA THR A 369 -16.34 -23.09 -0.17
C THR A 369 -14.98 -22.38 -0.25
N ALA A 370 -14.24 -22.22 0.85
CA ALA A 370 -12.85 -21.78 0.84
C ALA A 370 -11.97 -22.91 0.27
N ASP A 371 -12.11 -23.18 -1.02
CA ASP A 371 -11.26 -24.10 -1.75
C ASP A 371 -9.83 -23.53 -1.75
N LEU A 372 -8.93 -24.19 -1.01
CA LEU A 372 -7.51 -23.83 -0.93
C LEU A 372 -6.82 -23.82 -2.32
N TYR A 373 -7.49 -24.34 -3.33
CA TYR A 373 -7.02 -24.38 -4.71
C TYR A 373 -7.71 -23.37 -5.63
N ASN A 374 -8.77 -22.66 -5.15
CA ASN A 374 -9.48 -21.62 -5.88
C ASN A 374 -9.67 -20.38 -5.01
N MET A 375 -8.74 -19.46 -5.07
CA MET A 375 -8.73 -18.24 -4.29
C MET A 375 -9.24 -17.06 -5.12
N VAL A 376 -9.88 -16.10 -4.46
CA VAL A 376 -10.31 -14.85 -5.07
C VAL A 376 -9.66 -13.69 -4.35
N VAL A 377 -8.97 -12.83 -5.11
CA VAL A 377 -8.43 -11.56 -4.63
C VAL A 377 -9.31 -10.43 -5.13
N ALA A 378 -9.82 -9.61 -4.23
CA ALA A 378 -10.64 -8.45 -4.57
C ALA A 378 -10.43 -7.32 -3.56
N GLN A 379 -10.09 -6.12 -4.05
CA GLN A 379 -9.82 -4.95 -3.19
C GLN A 379 -11.09 -4.40 -2.51
N ASP A 380 -12.27 -4.73 -3.02
CA ASP A 380 -13.56 -4.31 -2.49
C ASP A 380 -14.06 -5.20 -1.33
N GLY A 381 -13.26 -6.18 -0.91
CA GLY A 381 -13.58 -7.10 0.17
C GLY A 381 -14.51 -8.25 -0.22
N THR A 382 -14.89 -8.41 -1.51
CA THR A 382 -15.72 -9.53 -2.00
C THR A 382 -14.92 -10.81 -2.23
N GLY A 383 -13.58 -10.74 -2.18
CA GLY A 383 -12.66 -11.87 -2.34
C GLY A 383 -12.26 -12.50 -1.01
N HIS A 384 -11.55 -13.64 -1.10
CA HIS A 384 -10.91 -14.27 0.05
C HIS A 384 -9.75 -13.43 0.59
N PHE A 385 -9.10 -12.62 -0.27
CA PHE A 385 -7.96 -11.77 0.02
C PHE A 385 -8.14 -10.40 -0.65
N SER A 386 -7.53 -9.38 -0.05
CA SER A 386 -7.47 -8.03 -0.64
C SER A 386 -6.14 -7.76 -1.37
N SER A 387 -5.13 -8.60 -1.15
CA SER A 387 -3.78 -8.52 -1.70
C SER A 387 -3.43 -9.83 -2.42
N ILE A 388 -2.76 -9.72 -3.57
CA ILE A 388 -2.30 -10.87 -4.35
C ILE A 388 -1.21 -11.61 -3.55
N GLN A 389 -0.28 -10.89 -2.90
CA GLN A 389 0.77 -11.50 -2.12
C GLN A 389 0.23 -12.29 -0.93
N GLU A 390 -0.86 -11.84 -0.30
CA GLU A 390 -1.52 -12.59 0.77
C GLU A 390 -2.10 -13.91 0.24
N ALA A 391 -2.72 -13.90 -0.93
CA ALA A 391 -3.23 -15.11 -1.55
C ALA A 391 -2.10 -16.11 -1.88
N VAL A 392 -0.98 -15.63 -2.43
CA VAL A 392 0.20 -16.47 -2.67
C VAL A 392 0.76 -17.04 -1.38
N ASN A 393 0.88 -16.23 -0.32
CA ASN A 393 1.37 -16.68 0.98
C ASN A 393 0.45 -17.69 1.68
N SER A 394 -0.84 -17.68 1.31
CA SER A 394 -1.85 -18.61 1.84
C SER A 394 -1.92 -19.90 1.05
N ALA A 395 -1.36 -19.92 -0.17
CA ALA A 395 -1.29 -21.11 -0.98
C ALA A 395 -0.41 -22.18 -0.30
N LYS A 396 -0.85 -23.43 -0.41
CA LYS A 396 -0.10 -24.56 0.15
C LYS A 396 1.28 -24.66 -0.52
N ALA A 397 2.32 -24.81 0.29
CA ALA A 397 3.65 -25.13 -0.23
C ALA A 397 3.65 -26.53 -0.87
N PHE A 398 4.28 -26.66 -2.03
CA PHE A 398 4.36 -27.91 -2.82
C PHE A 398 2.97 -28.55 -3.06
N PRO A 399 2.02 -27.82 -3.67
CA PRO A 399 0.66 -28.32 -3.84
C PRO A 399 0.61 -29.53 -4.79
N TYR A 400 -0.25 -30.49 -4.50
CA TYR A 400 -0.44 -31.69 -5.37
C TYR A 400 -1.11 -31.33 -6.69
N GLN A 401 -1.97 -30.31 -6.70
CA GLN A 401 -2.69 -29.83 -7.88
C GLN A 401 -2.48 -28.33 -8.06
N ARG A 402 -2.87 -27.79 -9.21
CA ARG A 402 -2.76 -26.37 -9.54
C ARG A 402 -3.63 -25.50 -8.62
N VAL A 403 -3.07 -24.39 -8.16
CA VAL A 403 -3.76 -23.37 -7.37
C VAL A 403 -4.18 -22.24 -8.30
N PHE A 404 -5.45 -21.90 -8.32
CA PHE A 404 -5.99 -20.79 -9.08
C PHE A 404 -6.23 -19.58 -8.16
N ILE A 405 -5.70 -18.44 -8.54
CA ILE A 405 -5.93 -17.15 -7.87
C ILE A 405 -6.63 -16.24 -8.87
N HIS A 406 -7.94 -16.08 -8.71
CA HIS A 406 -8.75 -15.16 -9.50
C HIS A 406 -8.58 -13.75 -8.95
N ILE A 407 -7.97 -12.87 -9.74
CA ILE A 407 -7.65 -11.50 -9.35
C ILE A 407 -8.67 -10.58 -10.01
N LYS A 408 -9.60 -10.06 -9.20
CA LYS A 408 -10.65 -9.18 -9.67
C LYS A 408 -10.10 -7.84 -10.16
N LYS A 409 -10.91 -7.12 -10.92
CA LYS A 409 -10.56 -5.78 -11.41
C LYS A 409 -10.03 -4.89 -10.28
N GLY A 410 -8.94 -4.19 -10.54
CA GLY A 410 -8.29 -3.29 -9.60
C GLY A 410 -6.85 -3.02 -10.00
N ILE A 411 -6.28 -1.96 -9.44
CA ILE A 411 -4.83 -1.71 -9.49
C ILE A 411 -4.26 -2.17 -8.15
N TYR A 412 -3.38 -3.16 -8.20
CA TYR A 412 -2.73 -3.77 -7.04
C TYR A 412 -1.32 -3.19 -6.88
N PRO A 413 -1.13 -2.16 -6.04
CA PRO A 413 0.14 -1.47 -5.87
C PRO A 413 1.05 -2.25 -4.92
N GLU A 414 1.43 -3.44 -5.31
CA GLU A 414 2.23 -4.35 -4.50
C GLU A 414 3.31 -5.06 -5.33
N LYS A 415 4.39 -5.45 -4.66
CA LYS A 415 5.37 -6.36 -5.23
C LYS A 415 4.94 -7.77 -4.90
N VAL A 416 4.74 -8.56 -5.93
CA VAL A 416 4.28 -9.94 -5.80
C VAL A 416 5.42 -10.90 -6.06
N THR A 417 5.65 -11.85 -5.15
CA THR A 417 6.62 -12.95 -5.30
C THR A 417 5.90 -14.28 -5.22
N VAL A 418 5.98 -15.05 -6.28
CA VAL A 418 5.58 -16.46 -6.32
C VAL A 418 6.85 -17.29 -6.07
N ASN A 419 7.01 -17.81 -4.85
CA ASN A 419 8.23 -18.46 -4.42
C ASN A 419 8.39 -19.85 -5.06
N GLU A 420 9.61 -20.39 -5.04
CA GLU A 420 9.95 -21.74 -5.54
C GLU A 420 9.12 -22.88 -4.90
N TRP A 421 8.71 -22.71 -3.63
CA TRP A 421 7.87 -23.67 -2.92
C TRP A 421 6.36 -23.53 -3.22
N ASN A 422 5.98 -22.58 -4.09
CA ASN A 422 4.61 -22.39 -4.59
C ASN A 422 4.51 -22.73 -6.11
N PRO A 423 4.90 -23.93 -6.55
CA PRO A 423 4.75 -24.30 -7.97
C PRO A 423 3.27 -24.42 -8.36
N LYS A 424 3.00 -24.35 -9.67
CA LYS A 424 1.66 -24.52 -10.24
C LYS A 424 0.61 -23.51 -9.76
N ILE A 425 1.00 -22.28 -9.46
CA ILE A 425 0.04 -21.18 -9.25
C ILE A 425 -0.41 -20.63 -10.61
N SER A 426 -1.69 -20.30 -10.70
CA SER A 426 -2.29 -19.58 -11.84
C SER A 426 -2.90 -18.27 -11.38
N PHE A 427 -2.51 -17.17 -11.99
CA PHE A 427 -3.17 -15.87 -11.86
C PHE A 427 -4.17 -15.68 -12.99
N LEU A 428 -5.42 -15.43 -12.68
CA LEU A 428 -6.51 -15.23 -13.64
C LEU A 428 -7.11 -13.85 -13.39
N GLY A 429 -6.76 -12.87 -14.22
CA GLY A 429 -7.30 -11.50 -14.14
C GLY A 429 -8.64 -11.36 -14.86
N ASP A 430 -9.40 -10.34 -14.51
CA ASP A 430 -10.67 -9.98 -15.18
C ASP A 430 -10.46 -9.32 -16.56
N GLY A 431 -9.24 -8.94 -16.91
CA GLY A 431 -8.86 -8.35 -18.21
C GLY A 431 -7.59 -7.51 -18.10
N VAL A 432 -6.87 -7.36 -19.22
CA VAL A 432 -5.59 -6.62 -19.25
C VAL A 432 -5.72 -5.16 -18.86
N ASP A 433 -6.87 -4.52 -19.12
CA ASP A 433 -7.13 -3.13 -18.74
C ASP A 433 -7.84 -3.02 -17.38
N GLN A 434 -8.15 -4.14 -16.75
CA GLN A 434 -8.94 -4.19 -15.53
C GLN A 434 -8.15 -4.67 -14.32
N THR A 435 -7.26 -5.66 -14.49
CA THR A 435 -6.45 -6.23 -13.42
C THR A 435 -4.99 -5.86 -13.63
N ILE A 436 -4.45 -5.01 -12.76
CA ILE A 436 -3.12 -4.41 -12.94
C ILE A 436 -2.29 -4.61 -11.67
N ILE A 437 -1.16 -5.31 -11.77
CA ILE A 437 -0.12 -5.38 -10.75
C ILE A 437 0.87 -4.26 -11.04
N SER A 438 1.05 -3.31 -10.13
CA SER A 438 1.80 -2.08 -10.38
C SER A 438 2.75 -1.76 -9.23
N TYR A 439 4.02 -1.48 -9.54
CA TYR A 439 4.97 -0.96 -8.58
C TYR A 439 5.97 -0.01 -9.26
N ASP A 440 6.78 0.73 -8.46
CA ASP A 440 7.64 1.80 -8.97
C ASP A 440 9.11 1.68 -8.51
N ASP A 441 9.56 0.48 -8.14
CA ASP A 441 10.96 0.27 -7.76
C ASP A 441 11.88 0.30 -9.00
N HIS A 442 13.01 1.00 -8.88
CA HIS A 442 14.06 1.09 -9.89
C HIS A 442 15.44 1.00 -9.23
N PHE A 443 16.48 0.82 -10.04
CA PHE A 443 17.85 0.59 -9.56
C PHE A 443 18.29 1.57 -8.47
N SER A 444 18.15 2.88 -8.72
CA SER A 444 18.61 3.92 -7.79
C SER A 444 17.73 4.05 -6.54
N LYS A 445 16.43 3.70 -6.63
CA LYS A 445 15.52 3.68 -5.48
C LYS A 445 15.84 2.52 -4.53
N VAL A 446 16.10 1.34 -5.09
CA VAL A 446 16.47 0.14 -4.32
C VAL A 446 17.86 0.27 -3.70
N ASN A 447 18.82 0.78 -4.42
CA ASN A 447 20.17 1.16 -4.03
C ASN A 447 20.89 0.18 -3.06
N THR A 448 20.86 -1.12 -3.37
CA THR A 448 21.55 -2.18 -2.60
C THR A 448 22.81 -2.68 -3.30
N GLY A 449 23.43 -1.86 -4.16
CA GLY A 449 24.63 -2.18 -4.93
C GLY A 449 24.31 -2.73 -6.32
N ARG A 450 25.28 -3.44 -6.94
CA ARG A 450 25.19 -3.89 -8.35
C ARG A 450 23.98 -4.76 -8.69
N ASN A 451 23.38 -5.41 -7.68
CA ASN A 451 22.25 -6.31 -7.86
C ASN A 451 20.88 -5.62 -7.65
N SER A 452 20.86 -4.28 -7.56
CA SER A 452 19.63 -3.53 -7.32
C SER A 452 18.56 -3.78 -8.38
N THR A 453 18.94 -3.93 -9.66
CA THR A 453 18.03 -4.25 -10.77
C THR A 453 17.15 -5.47 -10.45
N PHE A 454 17.75 -6.55 -9.94
CA PHE A 454 17.04 -7.81 -9.67
C PHE A 454 16.13 -7.77 -8.44
N LYS A 455 16.09 -6.65 -7.74
CA LYS A 455 15.19 -6.37 -6.61
C LYS A 455 14.06 -5.41 -6.96
N THR A 456 13.97 -5.00 -8.21
CA THR A 456 12.95 -4.05 -8.68
C THR A 456 11.63 -4.69 -9.18
N PRO A 457 11.51 -6.01 -9.47
CA PRO A 457 10.32 -6.54 -10.09
C PRO A 457 9.02 -6.20 -9.36
N SER A 458 8.00 -5.83 -10.13
CA SER A 458 6.62 -5.75 -9.64
C SER A 458 6.05 -7.17 -9.44
N LEU A 459 6.36 -8.11 -10.36
CA LEU A 459 6.06 -9.53 -10.22
C LEU A 459 7.34 -10.35 -10.38
N LEU A 460 7.69 -11.12 -9.34
CA LEU A 460 8.77 -12.10 -9.35
C LEU A 460 8.17 -13.51 -9.31
N VAL A 461 8.51 -14.35 -10.30
CA VAL A 461 8.07 -15.74 -10.41
C VAL A 461 9.27 -16.67 -10.26
N GLU A 462 9.26 -17.46 -9.20
CA GLU A 462 10.27 -18.51 -8.92
C GLU A 462 9.62 -19.90 -8.83
N GLY A 463 8.28 -19.98 -8.81
CA GLY A 463 7.53 -21.23 -8.73
C GLY A 463 7.27 -21.84 -10.11
N ASP A 464 7.77 -23.05 -10.35
CA ASP A 464 7.61 -23.78 -11.61
C ASP A 464 6.14 -24.01 -11.99
N GLY A 465 5.87 -24.03 -13.29
CA GLY A 465 4.53 -24.25 -13.83
C GLY A 465 3.56 -23.09 -13.57
N PHE A 466 4.07 -21.88 -13.34
CA PHE A 466 3.24 -20.68 -13.16
C PHE A 466 2.48 -20.32 -14.45
N ILE A 467 1.24 -19.87 -14.29
CA ILE A 467 0.41 -19.36 -15.39
C ILE A 467 -0.13 -17.98 -15.02
N ALA A 468 -0.07 -17.03 -15.96
CA ALA A 468 -0.83 -15.78 -15.85
C ALA A 468 -1.71 -15.58 -17.08
N LYS A 469 -2.97 -15.18 -16.86
CA LYS A 469 -3.94 -14.89 -17.93
C LYS A 469 -4.67 -13.56 -17.65
N ASN A 470 -4.86 -12.76 -18.71
CA ASN A 470 -5.75 -11.59 -18.74
C ASN A 470 -5.44 -10.53 -17.67
N LEU A 471 -4.19 -10.15 -17.51
CA LEU A 471 -3.77 -9.11 -16.55
C LEU A 471 -2.61 -8.28 -17.10
N THR A 472 -2.39 -7.14 -16.48
CA THR A 472 -1.23 -6.27 -16.71
C THR A 472 -0.28 -6.33 -15.52
N VAL A 473 1.02 -6.41 -15.82
CA VAL A 473 2.11 -6.19 -14.86
C VAL A 473 2.91 -4.98 -15.33
N GLU A 474 3.04 -3.96 -14.49
CA GLU A 474 3.75 -2.75 -14.88
C GLU A 474 4.76 -2.30 -13.82
N ASN A 475 5.83 -1.68 -14.29
CA ASN A 475 6.71 -0.89 -13.44
C ASN A 475 6.57 0.59 -13.83
N THR A 476 6.10 1.39 -12.90
CA THR A 476 5.73 2.80 -13.10
C THR A 476 6.84 3.80 -12.73
N ALA A 477 8.07 3.34 -12.51
CA ALA A 477 9.20 4.22 -12.16
C ALA A 477 9.52 5.28 -13.23
N GLY A 478 9.12 5.05 -14.50
CA GLY A 478 9.44 5.93 -15.60
C GLY A 478 10.83 5.65 -16.22
N PRO A 479 11.36 6.55 -17.08
CA PRO A 479 12.63 6.37 -17.76
C PRO A 479 13.82 6.76 -16.86
N VAL A 480 13.98 6.08 -15.71
CA VAL A 480 14.98 6.42 -14.66
C VAL A 480 16.08 5.37 -14.52
N GLY A 481 16.24 4.50 -15.51
CA GLY A 481 17.17 3.38 -15.51
C GLY A 481 16.44 2.03 -15.32
N GLN A 482 17.19 1.00 -14.91
CA GLN A 482 16.68 -0.36 -14.81
C GLN A 482 15.52 -0.48 -13.81
N ALA A 483 14.40 -1.02 -14.28
CA ALA A 483 13.16 -1.14 -13.52
C ALA A 483 12.29 -2.27 -14.08
N ILE A 484 12.39 -3.46 -13.50
CA ILE A 484 11.74 -4.67 -13.99
C ILE A 484 10.24 -4.66 -13.62
N ALA A 485 9.38 -4.90 -14.59
CA ALA A 485 7.97 -5.21 -14.33
C ALA A 485 7.80 -6.69 -13.99
N LEU A 486 8.30 -7.60 -14.85
CA LEU A 486 8.22 -9.04 -14.67
C LEU A 486 9.62 -9.67 -14.60
N SER A 487 9.86 -10.47 -13.57
CA SER A 487 11.02 -11.37 -13.47
C SER A 487 10.55 -12.83 -13.38
N VAL A 488 11.10 -13.69 -14.23
CA VAL A 488 10.82 -15.13 -14.25
C VAL A 488 12.11 -15.91 -14.07
N ASN A 489 12.21 -16.64 -12.96
CA ASN A 489 13.27 -17.59 -12.66
C ASN A 489 12.65 -18.95 -12.32
N ALA A 490 11.85 -19.47 -13.23
CA ALA A 490 11.09 -20.70 -13.06
C ALA A 490 10.92 -21.41 -14.39
N ASP A 491 10.74 -22.74 -14.35
CA ASP A 491 10.50 -23.57 -15.54
C ASP A 491 9.00 -23.72 -15.83
N GLN A 492 8.67 -23.93 -17.12
CA GLN A 492 7.31 -24.21 -17.62
C GLN A 492 6.30 -23.10 -17.29
N VAL A 493 6.70 -21.85 -17.48
CA VAL A 493 5.86 -20.67 -17.22
C VAL A 493 5.08 -20.28 -18.47
N VAL A 494 3.77 -20.05 -18.34
CA VAL A 494 2.89 -19.60 -19.41
C VAL A 494 2.28 -18.24 -19.09
N LEU A 495 2.44 -17.30 -20.02
CA LEU A 495 1.89 -15.96 -19.95
C LEU A 495 1.00 -15.74 -21.16
N HIS A 496 -0.32 -15.66 -20.95
CA HIS A 496 -1.31 -15.61 -22.01
C HIS A 496 -2.20 -14.38 -21.91
N ASN A 497 -2.30 -13.61 -23.01
CA ASN A 497 -3.10 -12.40 -23.06
C ASN A 497 -2.80 -11.46 -21.88
N CYS A 498 -1.52 -11.13 -21.68
CA CYS A 498 -1.04 -10.25 -20.61
C CYS A 498 -0.29 -9.05 -21.20
N ASN A 499 -0.33 -7.93 -20.49
CA ASN A 499 0.49 -6.76 -20.82
C ASN A 499 1.65 -6.61 -19.82
N PHE A 500 2.85 -6.37 -20.33
CA PHE A 500 4.05 -6.07 -19.54
C PHE A 500 4.53 -4.69 -19.91
N LYS A 501 4.39 -3.73 -18.98
CA LYS A 501 4.65 -2.32 -19.25
C LYS A 501 5.79 -1.80 -18.38
N GLY A 502 6.73 -1.11 -19.02
CA GLY A 502 7.88 -0.53 -18.32
C GLY A 502 8.69 0.39 -19.22
N ASN A 503 9.96 0.51 -18.89
CA ASN A 503 10.94 1.28 -19.66
C ASN A 503 12.20 0.44 -19.88
N GLN A 504 13.33 0.75 -19.26
CA GLN A 504 14.53 -0.08 -19.35
C GLN A 504 14.35 -1.35 -18.53
N ASP A 505 14.67 -2.52 -19.10
CA ASP A 505 14.68 -3.83 -18.43
C ASP A 505 13.27 -4.32 -18.01
N THR A 506 12.25 -4.15 -18.85
CA THR A 506 10.84 -4.45 -18.48
C THR A 506 10.60 -5.92 -18.13
N VAL A 507 11.12 -6.87 -18.95
CA VAL A 507 10.92 -8.33 -18.79
C VAL A 507 12.25 -9.04 -18.65
N TYR A 508 12.47 -9.67 -17.52
CA TYR A 508 13.64 -10.51 -17.23
C TYR A 508 13.27 -11.98 -17.15
N THR A 509 13.92 -12.83 -17.92
CA THR A 509 13.72 -14.30 -17.89
C THR A 509 15.05 -15.01 -17.72
N THR A 510 15.20 -15.85 -16.71
CA THR A 510 16.48 -16.47 -16.37
C THR A 510 16.33 -17.93 -15.92
N GLY A 511 17.42 -18.60 -15.76
CA GLY A 511 17.50 -19.99 -15.32
C GLY A 511 18.03 -20.92 -16.41
N THR A 512 18.95 -21.82 -16.02
CA THR A 512 19.50 -22.83 -16.94
C THR A 512 18.42 -23.86 -17.28
N ASN A 513 18.12 -24.03 -18.56
CA ASN A 513 17.05 -24.90 -19.07
C ASN A 513 15.62 -24.48 -18.71
N HIS A 514 15.38 -23.34 -18.09
CA HIS A 514 14.04 -22.83 -17.87
C HIS A 514 13.39 -22.44 -19.19
N LYS A 515 12.11 -22.76 -19.31
CA LYS A 515 11.31 -22.56 -20.52
C LYS A 515 10.11 -21.70 -20.19
N VAL A 516 9.93 -20.65 -20.99
CA VAL A 516 8.85 -19.67 -20.79
C VAL A 516 8.10 -19.47 -22.08
N TYR A 517 6.79 -19.43 -22.02
CA TYR A 517 5.91 -19.22 -23.15
C TYR A 517 5.06 -17.96 -22.98
N PHE A 518 5.26 -16.99 -23.88
CA PHE A 518 4.42 -15.80 -24.02
C PHE A 518 3.50 -16.00 -25.22
N ASN A 519 2.20 -15.90 -25.04
CA ASN A 519 1.20 -16.03 -26.08
C ASN A 519 0.23 -14.84 -26.07
N ASN A 520 0.12 -14.14 -27.21
CA ASN A 520 -0.74 -12.98 -27.39
C ASN A 520 -0.52 -11.91 -26.31
N CYS A 521 0.73 -11.61 -26.00
CA CYS A 521 1.10 -10.62 -24.99
C CYS A 521 1.53 -9.29 -25.62
N TYR A 522 1.30 -8.19 -24.91
CA TYR A 522 1.85 -6.88 -25.22
C TYR A 522 3.03 -6.58 -24.30
N ILE A 523 4.18 -6.22 -24.86
CA ILE A 523 5.40 -5.91 -24.10
C ILE A 523 5.94 -4.58 -24.60
N GLU A 524 6.10 -3.62 -23.69
CA GLU A 524 6.65 -2.30 -24.04
C GLU A 524 7.88 -1.93 -23.18
N GLY A 525 8.77 -1.15 -23.78
CA GLY A 525 9.92 -0.60 -23.06
C GLY A 525 10.82 0.30 -23.90
N THR A 526 11.94 0.69 -23.30
CA THR A 526 12.94 1.55 -23.96
C THR A 526 14.19 0.76 -24.32
N THR A 527 15.00 0.37 -23.35
CA THR A 527 16.31 -0.28 -23.54
C THR A 527 16.28 -1.68 -22.98
N ASP A 528 16.75 -2.67 -23.78
CA ASP A 528 16.91 -4.07 -23.32
C ASP A 528 15.65 -4.59 -22.63
N PHE A 529 14.47 -4.19 -23.13
CA PHE A 529 13.23 -4.39 -22.39
C PHE A 529 12.75 -5.85 -22.37
N ILE A 530 13.45 -6.76 -23.08
CA ILE A 530 13.36 -8.21 -22.95
C ILE A 530 14.78 -8.74 -22.79
N PHE A 531 15.12 -9.26 -21.61
CA PHE A 531 16.49 -9.70 -21.35
C PHE A 531 16.58 -10.95 -20.49
N GLY A 532 17.74 -11.61 -20.51
CA GLY A 532 18.01 -12.78 -19.69
C GLY A 532 18.51 -14.01 -20.43
N SER A 533 18.51 -15.18 -19.76
CA SER A 533 19.17 -16.41 -20.22
C SER A 533 18.25 -17.59 -20.49
N ALA A 534 16.96 -17.51 -20.14
CA ALA A 534 16.02 -18.59 -20.34
C ALA A 534 15.75 -18.86 -21.82
N THR A 535 15.26 -20.08 -22.14
CA THR A 535 14.67 -20.40 -23.44
C THR A 535 13.22 -19.90 -23.47
N VAL A 536 12.92 -18.97 -24.37
CA VAL A 536 11.60 -18.33 -24.41
C VAL A 536 11.00 -18.38 -25.80
N TRP A 537 9.74 -18.78 -25.86
CA TRP A 537 8.91 -18.72 -27.05
C TRP A 537 7.88 -17.62 -26.95
N PHE A 538 7.96 -16.61 -27.83
CA PHE A 538 6.98 -15.55 -27.97
C PHE A 538 6.11 -15.83 -29.21
N GLN A 539 4.82 -16.06 -28.99
CA GLN A 539 3.85 -16.33 -30.05
C GLN A 539 2.86 -15.18 -30.16
N GLU A 540 2.76 -14.57 -31.37
CA GLU A 540 1.75 -13.55 -31.65
C GLU A 540 1.76 -12.35 -30.68
N CYS A 541 2.94 -12.02 -30.14
CA CYS A 541 3.12 -10.91 -29.21
C CYS A 541 3.32 -9.58 -29.96
N THR A 542 2.91 -8.49 -29.34
CA THR A 542 3.25 -7.13 -29.77
C THR A 542 4.40 -6.61 -28.92
N LEU A 543 5.51 -6.22 -29.58
CA LEU A 543 6.68 -5.60 -28.96
C LEU A 543 6.69 -4.12 -29.29
N HIS A 544 6.54 -3.24 -28.30
CA HIS A 544 6.39 -1.82 -28.52
C HIS A 544 7.58 -1.03 -27.98
N SER A 545 8.35 -0.46 -28.87
CA SER A 545 9.53 0.35 -28.54
C SER A 545 9.14 1.81 -28.22
N LYS A 546 9.52 2.28 -27.04
CA LYS A 546 9.20 3.65 -26.57
C LYS A 546 10.31 4.65 -26.82
N SER A 547 11.49 4.22 -27.24
CA SER A 547 12.63 5.07 -27.61
C SER A 547 13.57 4.36 -28.58
N ASP A 548 14.42 5.10 -29.24
CA ASP A 548 15.53 4.59 -30.03
C ASP A 548 16.51 3.84 -29.11
N SER A 549 16.53 2.51 -29.18
CA SER A 549 17.40 1.67 -28.34
C SER A 549 17.34 0.19 -28.80
N TYR A 550 17.24 -0.75 -27.86
CA TYR A 550 17.35 -2.20 -28.10
C TYR A 550 16.13 -2.94 -27.56
N ILE A 551 15.57 -3.86 -28.33
CA ILE A 551 14.45 -4.72 -27.89
C ILE A 551 14.97 -5.80 -26.95
N THR A 552 15.99 -6.57 -27.37
CA THR A 552 16.47 -7.73 -26.62
C THR A 552 17.92 -7.58 -26.15
N ALA A 553 18.21 -8.14 -24.97
CA ALA A 553 19.54 -8.36 -24.42
C ALA A 553 19.67 -9.80 -23.90
N ALA A 554 19.83 -10.74 -24.82
CA ALA A 554 19.96 -12.16 -24.48
C ALA A 554 21.28 -12.47 -23.80
N SER A 555 21.26 -13.44 -22.88
CA SER A 555 22.45 -13.95 -22.19
C SER A 555 22.47 -15.49 -22.14
N THR A 556 21.98 -16.12 -23.20
CA THR A 556 21.95 -17.58 -23.35
C THR A 556 23.31 -18.18 -23.01
N GLN A 557 23.34 -19.24 -22.24
CA GLN A 557 24.56 -19.92 -21.83
C GLN A 557 25.12 -20.78 -22.96
N GLU A 558 26.43 -21.02 -22.93
CA GLU A 558 27.08 -21.95 -23.87
C GLU A 558 26.44 -23.34 -23.79
N GLY A 559 26.24 -23.96 -24.94
CA GLY A 559 25.64 -25.30 -25.03
C GLY A 559 24.10 -25.33 -25.00
N ILE A 560 23.42 -24.25 -24.61
CA ILE A 560 21.96 -24.19 -24.64
C ILE A 560 21.49 -24.01 -26.12
N PRO A 561 20.60 -24.90 -26.62
CA PRO A 561 20.24 -24.90 -28.04
C PRO A 561 19.46 -23.68 -28.47
N PHE A 562 18.53 -23.18 -27.66
CA PHE A 562 17.65 -22.05 -27.97
C PHE A 562 17.71 -20.96 -26.90
N GLY A 563 17.60 -19.69 -27.33
CA GLY A 563 17.41 -18.53 -26.48
C GLY A 563 15.99 -17.95 -26.66
N PHE A 564 15.90 -16.69 -27.09
CA PHE A 564 14.63 -16.03 -27.40
C PHE A 564 14.18 -16.34 -28.82
N VAL A 565 12.96 -16.83 -28.97
CA VAL A 565 12.34 -17.12 -30.26
C VAL A 565 11.03 -16.38 -30.38
N PHE A 566 10.94 -15.47 -31.34
CA PHE A 566 9.75 -14.68 -31.64
C PHE A 566 9.10 -15.23 -32.92
N LYS A 567 7.87 -15.71 -32.78
CA LYS A 567 7.07 -16.28 -33.88
C LYS A 567 5.81 -15.48 -34.12
N SER A 568 5.65 -15.00 -35.36
CA SER A 568 4.47 -14.22 -35.78
C SER A 568 4.20 -12.99 -34.91
N CYS A 569 5.24 -12.37 -34.37
CA CYS A 569 5.15 -11.18 -33.52
C CYS A 569 5.08 -9.91 -34.35
N LYS A 570 4.48 -8.86 -33.75
CA LYS A 570 4.40 -7.52 -34.31
C LYS A 570 5.33 -6.59 -33.56
N LEU A 571 6.24 -5.90 -34.28
CA LEU A 571 7.16 -4.91 -33.72
C LEU A 571 6.66 -3.51 -34.12
N THR A 572 6.31 -2.71 -33.10
CA THR A 572 5.74 -1.37 -33.24
C THR A 572 6.53 -0.37 -32.41
N ALA A 573 6.33 0.93 -32.63
CA ALA A 573 6.99 1.95 -31.86
C ALA A 573 6.09 3.14 -31.54
N ALA A 574 6.48 3.91 -30.53
CA ALA A 574 5.90 5.21 -30.22
C ALA A 574 6.22 6.24 -31.33
N GLU A 575 5.41 7.27 -31.39
CA GLU A 575 5.63 8.37 -32.34
C GLU A 575 7.03 8.98 -32.18
N GLY A 576 7.74 9.18 -33.29
CA GLY A 576 9.09 9.75 -33.33
C GLY A 576 10.25 8.77 -33.14
N VAL A 577 9.98 7.50 -32.78
CA VAL A 577 11.00 6.45 -32.67
C VAL A 577 11.35 5.92 -34.06
N GLN A 578 12.66 5.89 -34.41
CA GLN A 578 13.11 5.63 -35.78
C GLN A 578 14.31 4.67 -35.93
N ASN A 579 15.04 4.38 -34.82
CA ASN A 579 16.29 3.60 -34.90
C ASN A 579 16.39 2.60 -33.72
N VAL A 580 15.67 1.50 -33.81
CA VAL A 580 15.62 0.44 -32.80
C VAL A 580 16.33 -0.80 -33.31
N PHE A 581 17.24 -1.33 -32.53
CA PHE A 581 17.89 -2.62 -32.81
C PHE A 581 17.03 -3.77 -32.29
N LEU A 582 16.99 -4.88 -33.01
CA LEU A 582 16.33 -6.12 -32.60
C LEU A 582 16.96 -6.71 -31.33
N GLY A 583 18.28 -6.45 -31.14
CA GLY A 583 18.95 -6.82 -29.91
C GLY A 583 20.45 -6.64 -29.94
N ARG A 584 21.02 -6.90 -28.76
CA ARG A 584 22.46 -6.90 -28.50
C ARG A 584 22.84 -8.00 -27.49
N PRO A 585 24.06 -8.61 -27.58
CA PRO A 585 24.41 -9.76 -26.76
C PRO A 585 24.89 -9.33 -25.36
N TRP A 586 24.08 -9.54 -24.34
CA TRP A 586 24.50 -9.31 -22.96
C TRP A 586 25.60 -10.31 -22.53
N ARG A 587 25.64 -11.49 -23.14
CA ARG A 587 26.71 -12.51 -22.96
C ARG A 587 27.09 -13.10 -24.31
N SER A 588 28.30 -13.69 -24.39
CA SER A 588 28.92 -14.10 -25.65
C SER A 588 28.19 -15.18 -26.45
N HIS A 589 27.33 -15.99 -25.83
CA HIS A 589 26.57 -17.05 -26.50
C HIS A 589 25.08 -16.71 -26.64
N ALA A 590 24.74 -15.43 -26.63
CA ALA A 590 23.37 -14.94 -26.78
C ALA A 590 22.70 -15.49 -28.03
N LYS A 591 21.44 -15.90 -27.90
CA LYS A 591 20.62 -16.40 -29.02
C LYS A 591 19.28 -15.70 -29.06
N THR A 592 18.96 -15.12 -30.23
CA THR A 592 17.64 -14.50 -30.48
C THR A 592 17.27 -14.72 -31.94
N VAL A 593 16.03 -15.17 -32.20
CA VAL A 593 15.53 -15.46 -33.55
C VAL A 593 14.14 -14.87 -33.73
N PHE A 594 13.92 -14.17 -34.85
CA PHE A 594 12.62 -13.66 -35.29
C PHE A 594 12.14 -14.44 -36.52
N ILE A 595 10.96 -15.01 -36.44
CA ILE A 595 10.37 -15.86 -37.52
C ILE A 595 8.96 -15.36 -37.86
N ASP A 596 8.68 -15.08 -39.12
CA ASP A 596 7.39 -14.62 -39.64
C ASP A 596 6.88 -13.34 -38.89
N CYS A 597 7.79 -12.47 -38.44
CA CYS A 597 7.44 -11.28 -37.70
C CYS A 597 7.10 -10.12 -38.64
N ASN A 598 6.19 -9.24 -38.21
CA ASN A 598 5.90 -7.99 -38.89
C ASN A 598 6.63 -6.85 -38.18
N MET A 599 7.57 -6.20 -38.88
CA MET A 599 8.44 -5.15 -38.34
C MET A 599 8.13 -3.80 -38.98
N GLU A 600 7.67 -2.83 -38.21
CA GLU A 600 7.44 -1.47 -38.67
C GLU A 600 8.78 -0.76 -38.96
N GLY A 601 8.74 0.41 -39.63
CA GLY A 601 9.92 1.10 -40.19
C GLY A 601 10.90 1.66 -39.15
N HIS A 602 10.62 1.56 -37.86
CA HIS A 602 11.51 2.00 -36.79
C HIS A 602 12.71 1.07 -36.56
N ILE A 603 12.68 -0.14 -37.10
CA ILE A 603 13.79 -1.09 -36.91
C ILE A 603 15.00 -0.65 -37.73
N SER A 604 16.16 -0.51 -37.06
CA SER A 604 17.42 -0.16 -37.68
C SER A 604 17.74 -1.09 -38.83
N PRO A 605 18.18 -0.57 -40.00
CA PRO A 605 18.63 -1.40 -41.10
C PRO A 605 19.71 -2.43 -40.72
N LEU A 606 20.60 -2.06 -39.78
CA LEU A 606 21.63 -2.97 -39.25
C LEU A 606 21.07 -4.15 -38.49
N GLY A 607 19.88 -4.00 -37.91
CA GLY A 607 19.14 -5.03 -37.15
C GLY A 607 19.73 -5.29 -35.77
N TRP A 608 21.02 -5.49 -35.67
CA TRP A 608 21.69 -5.98 -34.45
C TRP A 608 22.90 -5.14 -34.09
N ASP A 609 23.23 -5.06 -32.81
CA ASP A 609 24.42 -4.40 -32.26
C ASP A 609 25.26 -5.44 -31.49
N ASN A 610 26.60 -5.29 -31.51
CA ASN A 610 27.51 -6.23 -30.85
C ASN A 610 27.89 -5.86 -29.41
N TRP A 611 27.25 -4.83 -28.83
CA TRP A 611 27.55 -4.30 -27.51
C TRP A 611 29.03 -3.88 -27.35
N SER A 612 29.63 -3.33 -28.38
CA SER A 612 31.08 -3.02 -28.45
C SER A 612 32.00 -4.24 -28.15
N ASN A 613 31.47 -5.46 -28.30
CA ASN A 613 32.20 -6.71 -28.09
C ASN A 613 32.32 -7.50 -29.38
N LYS A 614 33.33 -7.20 -30.17
CA LYS A 614 33.57 -7.88 -31.46
C LYS A 614 33.82 -9.38 -31.31
N ALA A 615 34.29 -9.86 -30.17
CA ALA A 615 34.50 -11.29 -29.94
C ALA A 615 33.19 -12.04 -29.84
N ALA A 616 32.12 -11.41 -29.32
CA ALA A 616 30.80 -12.02 -29.23
C ALA A 616 30.16 -12.30 -30.61
N GLU A 617 30.52 -11.57 -31.65
CA GLU A 617 30.01 -11.81 -33.03
C GLU A 617 30.24 -13.26 -33.50
N LYS A 618 31.29 -13.92 -32.99
CA LYS A 618 31.65 -15.31 -33.37
C LYS A 618 30.82 -16.39 -32.69
N THR A 619 30.23 -16.07 -31.57
CA THR A 619 29.55 -17.03 -30.69
C THR A 619 28.05 -16.73 -30.52
N THR A 620 27.66 -15.51 -30.79
CA THR A 620 26.26 -15.06 -30.78
C THR A 620 25.51 -15.65 -31.98
N PHE A 621 24.27 -16.10 -31.77
CA PHE A 621 23.38 -16.55 -32.82
C PHE A 621 22.14 -15.66 -32.89
N TYR A 622 22.15 -14.68 -33.79
CA TYR A 622 21.03 -13.78 -34.05
C TYR A 622 20.50 -14.01 -35.44
N GLY A 623 19.24 -14.50 -35.52
CA GLY A 623 18.66 -14.99 -36.76
C GLY A 623 17.32 -14.38 -37.14
N GLU A 624 17.04 -14.34 -38.42
CA GLU A 624 15.75 -13.90 -38.96
C GLU A 624 15.30 -14.85 -40.08
N TYR A 625 13.97 -15.10 -40.15
CA TYR A 625 13.36 -15.82 -41.22
C TYR A 625 12.00 -15.25 -41.61
N ASN A 626 11.79 -14.97 -42.89
CA ASN A 626 10.51 -14.61 -43.48
C ASN A 626 9.76 -13.47 -42.77
N SER A 627 10.49 -12.52 -42.18
CA SER A 627 9.91 -11.31 -41.58
C SER A 627 9.45 -10.33 -42.67
N SER A 628 8.42 -9.53 -42.36
CA SER A 628 7.77 -8.61 -43.30
C SER A 628 7.67 -7.20 -42.70
N GLY A 629 7.25 -6.22 -43.49
CA GLY A 629 7.09 -4.83 -43.09
C GLY A 629 8.31 -3.96 -43.42
N ALA A 630 8.17 -2.66 -43.23
CA ALA A 630 9.17 -1.66 -43.61
C ALA A 630 10.50 -1.79 -42.83
N GLY A 631 10.51 -2.43 -41.66
CA GLY A 631 11.70 -2.66 -40.86
C GLY A 631 12.44 -3.97 -41.16
N ALA A 632 11.90 -4.83 -42.05
CA ALA A 632 12.52 -6.11 -42.41
C ALA A 632 13.58 -5.97 -43.53
N HIS A 633 14.64 -5.21 -43.27
CA HIS A 633 15.70 -4.89 -44.22
C HIS A 633 16.78 -5.97 -44.33
N LEU A 634 16.46 -7.15 -44.77
CA LEU A 634 17.33 -8.33 -44.74
C LEU A 634 18.72 -8.11 -45.38
N THR A 635 18.81 -7.32 -46.44
CA THR A 635 20.06 -7.06 -47.17
C THR A 635 21.03 -6.10 -46.45
N ASN A 636 20.55 -5.37 -45.48
CA ASN A 636 21.35 -4.33 -44.78
C ASN A 636 21.72 -4.76 -43.35
N ARG A 637 21.40 -5.98 -42.94
CA ARG A 637 21.74 -6.53 -41.62
C ARG A 637 23.24 -6.67 -41.46
N VAL A 638 23.73 -6.58 -40.23
CA VAL A 638 25.16 -6.82 -39.93
C VAL A 638 25.58 -8.20 -40.41
N ALA A 639 26.81 -8.29 -40.96
CA ALA A 639 27.32 -9.50 -41.62
C ALA A 639 27.44 -10.73 -40.71
N TRP A 640 27.46 -10.57 -39.39
CA TRP A 640 27.53 -11.64 -38.42
C TRP A 640 26.14 -12.16 -37.95
N SER A 641 25.04 -11.55 -38.43
CA SER A 641 23.69 -12.11 -38.22
C SER A 641 23.35 -13.18 -39.26
N HIS A 642 22.38 -14.01 -38.95
CA HIS A 642 22.01 -15.17 -39.74
C HIS A 642 20.65 -14.94 -40.46
N GLN A 643 20.63 -15.14 -41.76
CA GLN A 643 19.37 -15.31 -42.51
C GLN A 643 19.09 -16.80 -42.62
N LEU A 644 18.11 -17.30 -41.85
CA LEU A 644 17.79 -18.71 -41.79
C LEU A 644 17.22 -19.18 -43.16
N SER A 645 17.66 -20.34 -43.60
CA SER A 645 17.00 -21.07 -44.70
C SER A 645 15.66 -21.67 -44.23
N ALA A 646 14.78 -21.99 -45.17
CA ALA A 646 13.53 -22.70 -44.88
C ALA A 646 13.76 -24.00 -44.09
N LYS A 647 14.86 -24.69 -44.34
CA LYS A 647 15.23 -25.93 -43.66
C LYS A 647 15.60 -25.65 -42.17
N GLU A 648 16.42 -24.64 -41.92
CA GLU A 648 16.81 -24.27 -40.54
C GLU A 648 15.60 -23.75 -39.75
N ALA A 649 14.68 -23.01 -40.38
CA ALA A 649 13.47 -22.52 -39.74
C ALA A 649 12.54 -23.66 -39.25
N LEU A 650 12.62 -24.84 -39.83
CA LEU A 650 11.86 -26.03 -39.38
C LEU A 650 12.30 -26.55 -38.01
N ASP A 651 13.52 -26.25 -37.59
CA ASP A 651 14.02 -26.60 -36.24
C ASP A 651 13.37 -25.72 -35.14
N TYR A 652 12.81 -24.58 -35.52
CA TYR A 652 12.16 -23.64 -34.60
C TYR A 652 10.65 -23.87 -34.57
N THR A 653 10.24 -25.04 -34.05
CA THR A 653 8.84 -25.30 -33.72
C THR A 653 8.62 -25.06 -32.22
N LYS A 654 7.37 -24.76 -31.84
CA LYS A 654 7.03 -24.58 -30.40
C LYS A 654 7.36 -25.87 -29.61
N GLU A 655 7.06 -27.04 -30.18
CA GLU A 655 7.39 -28.33 -29.62
C GLU A 655 8.91 -28.55 -29.51
N GLY A 656 9.68 -28.18 -30.54
CA GLY A 656 11.14 -28.30 -30.54
C GLY A 656 11.82 -27.43 -29.53
N VAL A 657 11.35 -26.18 -29.37
CA VAL A 657 11.93 -25.19 -28.47
C VAL A 657 11.48 -25.41 -27.02
N LEU A 658 10.20 -25.65 -26.78
CA LEU A 658 9.61 -25.79 -25.44
C LEU A 658 9.46 -27.24 -24.99
N GLY A 659 9.41 -28.19 -25.91
CA GLY A 659 9.37 -29.61 -25.61
C GLY A 659 10.71 -30.07 -25.01
N GLY A 660 10.68 -30.94 -24.01
CA GLY A 660 11.89 -31.62 -23.51
C GLY A 660 12.31 -32.76 -24.45
N THR A 661 13.50 -33.28 -24.23
CA THR A 661 14.02 -34.47 -24.95
C THR A 661 13.28 -35.77 -24.65
N GLU A 662 12.27 -35.73 -23.77
CA GLU A 662 11.45 -36.89 -23.44
C GLU A 662 10.20 -36.95 -24.32
N THR A 663 10.10 -38.02 -25.08
CA THR A 663 9.07 -38.38 -26.06
C THR A 663 7.68 -38.70 -25.46
N ASN A 664 7.33 -38.18 -24.30
CA ASN A 664 5.99 -38.35 -23.74
C ASN A 664 5.03 -37.28 -24.26
N ALA A 665 4.45 -37.53 -25.40
CA ALA A 665 3.50 -36.70 -26.16
C ALA A 665 2.19 -36.36 -25.42
N LYS A 666 2.07 -36.60 -24.11
CA LYS A 666 0.82 -36.41 -23.36
C LYS A 666 0.82 -35.19 -22.42
N ASN A 667 1.90 -34.48 -22.25
CA ASN A 667 1.94 -33.34 -21.30
C ASN A 667 2.56 -32.12 -21.98
N LYS A 668 1.82 -31.50 -22.87
CA LYS A 668 2.20 -30.20 -23.43
C LYS A 668 1.84 -29.09 -22.42
N TRP A 669 2.71 -28.86 -21.47
CA TRP A 669 2.53 -27.86 -20.38
C TRP A 669 2.19 -26.44 -20.88
N TYR A 670 2.49 -26.14 -22.14
CA TYR A 670 2.20 -24.88 -22.82
C TYR A 670 0.83 -24.84 -23.51
N GLU A 671 0.08 -25.95 -23.57
CA GLU A 671 -1.31 -25.96 -24.00
C GLU A 671 -2.19 -25.63 -22.81
N LEU A 672 -2.95 -24.55 -22.94
CA LEU A 672 -3.89 -24.10 -21.93
C LEU A 672 -5.25 -24.71 -22.25
N ASP A 673 -5.76 -25.59 -21.39
CA ASP A 673 -7.12 -26.11 -21.47
C ASP A 673 -8.15 -24.98 -21.32
#